data_c5ed1740f1b99aa712414303cf30c9bf
#
_entry.id   c5ed1740f1b99aa712414303cf30c9bf
#
_cell.length_a   1.000
_cell.length_b   1.000
_cell.length_c   1.000
_cell.angle_alpha   90.00
_cell.angle_beta   90.00
_cell.angle_gamma   90.00
#
_symmetry.space_group_name_H-M   'P 1'
#
loop_
_entity.id
_entity.type
_entity.pdbx_description
1 polymer ?
#
loop_
_entity_poly.entity_id
_entity_poly.type
_entity_poly.pdbx_seq_one_letter_code
_entity_poly.pdbx_strand_id
1 'polypeptide(L)'
;MRATVLAFSAATLTVLTFVPAMAQQTTGLAGSPDATTTLDGKQLPPPDPSFGGVIKDGALQSTPWWPPRVVPPKGAPNVLLIITDDAGFGIPSTFGGVIPTPAMDRIAKEGLRYNRVFSTALCSPTRACLITGRNHHSVGFGVISEQSTGFPGYNSIIGKDKATIGRILLDNGYATSWFGKDHNTPAFAASQVGPFDQWPTGMGFEYFYGFVGGDANQWQPNLFRNTTQIFPFQGKPPGTWNLVTAMADDAIDWMTRLHQTDPGKPLFIKYAPGASHAPHHPTKEWVDKISAMHLFDDGYEKLRERIFENQKRLGVIPKDSKLTPWPNDLLKPWDQLGADEKRLFIRQVEVFAAYVAYSDHEIGRVIRAFEELGKLDNTLIIYINGDNGTSAEGGPLGTPNEVAFFNGLNELPVDVQMKFYDVWGTEQTYNHMSAGWSWAFDTPFDWFKQNASRFGGINQNMVVSWPERIKDKGSLREQFVHVIDVVPTILEAAGIQAPEVVDGIKQAPIEGTSFAYTFDADNAHAPSGHRTQYFEMMGQWALYNDGWFLSTKVNRAPWQAFGPANPDPLNKQILQLYDLNKDFTQSEDVASKYPQKVQEMKEMFIAEAKKYQVFPLDASVAARVVAPRPNITAGRTEFVYTRPMTGLPQGDSPQLLNTSYSITAELEVPDGGAEGMILTSGGRFAGYGFYLLKGKPVFLWNLVDLKRIKWEGPNALPPGRHTVEFDFKYDGIGVGTLRFNNFSGIGRPGTGTLMVDGNVVATNKMDRTLPMILQWDESFDIGSDTLTGVNDDDYSPPFPLTAKLNKLTIKVDRPQLSPEDITKLQAAMREKAQSD
;
A
#
# COMPACT_ATOMS: atom_id res chain seq x y z
N MET A 1 26.46 -72.51 17.56
CA MET A 1 26.08 -71.91 16.29
C MET A 1 25.78 -70.47 16.53
N ARG A 2 26.64 -69.59 16.03
CA ARG A 2 26.49 -68.12 16.21
C ARG A 2 25.74 -67.61 14.98
N ALA A 3 24.59 -66.90 15.16
CA ALA A 3 23.87 -66.21 14.10
C ALA A 3 24.34 -64.77 14.06
N THR A 4 24.93 -64.36 12.94
CA THR A 4 25.39 -63.02 12.64
C THR A 4 24.23 -62.19 12.09
N VAL A 5 23.83 -61.16 12.76
CA VAL A 5 22.86 -60.19 12.25
C VAL A 5 23.62 -59.11 11.46
N LEU A 6 23.37 -59.05 10.17
CA LEU A 6 23.83 -57.93 9.31
C LEU A 6 22.85 -56.75 9.46
N ALA A 7 23.35 -55.64 9.97
CA ALA A 7 22.67 -54.36 9.97
C ALA A 7 22.97 -53.64 8.64
N PHE A 8 21.97 -53.38 7.83
CA PHE A 8 22.06 -52.50 6.67
C PHE A 8 21.85 -51.06 7.15
N SER A 9 22.88 -50.25 7.12
CA SER A 9 22.81 -48.79 7.26
C SER A 9 22.47 -48.21 5.90
N ALA A 10 21.27 -47.68 5.75
CA ALA A 10 20.88 -46.83 4.61
C ALA A 10 21.51 -45.44 4.79
N ALA A 11 22.56 -45.18 4.02
CA ALA A 11 23.14 -43.83 3.94
C ALA A 11 22.25 -43.01 3.00
N THR A 12 21.51 -42.08 3.54
CA THR A 12 20.77 -41.06 2.79
C THR A 12 21.78 -40.07 2.21
N LEU A 13 22.02 -40.16 0.92
CA LEU A 13 22.87 -39.23 0.19
C LEU A 13 22.05 -37.94 -0.01
N THR A 14 22.25 -36.93 0.81
CA THR A 14 21.75 -35.57 0.59
C THR A 14 22.60 -34.97 -0.54
N VAL A 15 22.04 -34.92 -1.73
CA VAL A 15 22.65 -34.19 -2.86
C VAL A 15 22.44 -32.70 -2.60
N LEU A 16 23.43 -32.08 -1.97
CA LEU A 16 23.58 -30.64 -1.97
C LEU A 16 23.94 -30.23 -3.40
N THR A 17 23.01 -29.70 -4.16
CA THR A 17 23.29 -29.00 -5.41
C THR A 17 24.07 -27.74 -5.04
N PHE A 18 25.39 -27.83 -5.12
CA PHE A 18 26.27 -26.66 -5.16
C PHE A 18 25.99 -25.93 -6.47
N VAL A 19 25.28 -24.81 -6.41
CA VAL A 19 25.42 -23.78 -7.45
C VAL A 19 26.84 -23.24 -7.30
N PRO A 20 27.72 -23.40 -8.29
CA PRO A 20 29.09 -22.89 -8.15
C PRO A 20 29.00 -21.38 -8.00
N ALA A 21 29.55 -20.86 -6.90
CA ALA A 21 29.76 -19.42 -6.76
C ALA A 21 30.53 -18.94 -7.98
N MET A 22 29.92 -18.06 -8.77
CA MET A 22 30.59 -17.51 -9.95
C MET A 22 31.79 -16.71 -9.46
N ALA A 23 32.98 -17.16 -9.82
CA ALA A 23 34.20 -16.44 -9.48
C ALA A 23 34.16 -15.02 -10.05
N GLN A 24 34.65 -14.04 -9.30
CA GLN A 24 34.77 -12.66 -9.76
C GLN A 24 35.47 -12.63 -11.13
N GLN A 25 34.80 -12.08 -12.14
CA GLN A 25 35.32 -12.01 -13.52
C GLN A 25 35.61 -10.55 -13.84
N THR A 26 36.85 -10.24 -14.18
CA THR A 26 37.28 -8.93 -14.67
C THR A 26 37.47 -9.01 -16.18
N THR A 27 36.91 -8.06 -16.94
CA THR A 27 37.07 -7.92 -18.38
C THR A 27 37.71 -6.59 -18.69
N GLY A 28 38.37 -6.49 -19.87
CA GLY A 28 39.16 -5.33 -20.26
C GLY A 28 40.60 -5.34 -19.71
N LEU A 29 41.37 -4.30 -20.00
CA LEU A 29 42.74 -4.13 -19.48
C LEU A 29 42.65 -3.60 -18.05
N ALA A 30 43.25 -4.27 -17.10
CA ALA A 30 43.28 -3.81 -15.71
C ALA A 30 43.85 -2.39 -15.59
N GLY A 31 43.11 -1.51 -14.94
CA GLY A 31 43.45 -0.08 -14.80
C GLY A 31 42.99 0.82 -15.93
N SER A 32 42.39 0.30 -16.99
CA SER A 32 41.80 1.13 -18.07
C SER A 32 40.40 1.60 -17.67
N PRO A 33 39.91 2.77 -18.21
CA PRO A 33 38.57 3.28 -17.88
C PRO A 33 37.40 2.39 -18.32
N ASP A 34 37.63 1.45 -19.22
CA ASP A 34 36.65 0.52 -19.79
C ASP A 34 36.64 -0.86 -19.09
N ALA A 35 37.55 -1.08 -18.12
CA ALA A 35 37.58 -2.32 -17.34
C ALA A 35 36.29 -2.51 -16.53
N THR A 36 35.75 -3.75 -16.54
CA THR A 36 34.55 -4.11 -15.76
C THR A 36 34.82 -5.34 -14.87
N THR A 37 34.05 -5.49 -13.78
CA THR A 37 34.15 -6.64 -12.87
C THR A 37 32.78 -7.05 -12.37
N THR A 38 32.57 -8.36 -12.15
CA THR A 38 31.44 -8.90 -11.38
C THR A 38 31.83 -9.02 -9.91
N LEU A 39 30.83 -9.04 -9.00
CA LEU A 39 31.04 -9.22 -7.57
C LEU A 39 30.78 -10.68 -7.16
N ASP A 40 31.39 -11.13 -6.06
CA ASP A 40 31.00 -12.38 -5.41
C ASP A 40 29.70 -12.22 -4.60
N GLY A 41 29.26 -10.97 -4.39
CA GLY A 41 27.97 -10.62 -3.80
C GLY A 41 27.86 -10.75 -2.28
N LYS A 42 28.89 -11.27 -1.61
CA LYS A 42 28.81 -11.51 -0.14
C LYS A 42 28.85 -10.24 0.69
N GLN A 43 29.64 -9.26 0.27
CA GLN A 43 29.73 -7.95 0.90
C GLN A 43 29.37 -6.86 -0.12
N LEU A 44 28.41 -6.00 0.25
CA LEU A 44 27.92 -4.87 -0.56
C LEU A 44 27.97 -3.57 0.25
N PRO A 45 28.47 -2.45 -0.32
CA PRO A 45 29.29 -2.44 -1.52
C PRO A 45 30.59 -3.22 -1.26
N PRO A 46 31.29 -3.65 -2.30
CA PRO A 46 32.62 -4.26 -2.11
C PRO A 46 33.58 -3.23 -1.53
N PRO A 47 34.63 -3.67 -0.81
CA PRO A 47 35.70 -2.75 -0.40
C PRO A 47 36.30 -2.03 -1.61
N ASP A 48 36.63 -0.74 -1.44
CA ASP A 48 37.32 0.00 -2.48
C ASP A 48 38.59 -0.74 -2.91
N PRO A 49 38.79 -0.95 -4.22
CA PRO A 49 40.00 -1.63 -4.67
C PRO A 49 41.22 -0.76 -4.43
N SER A 50 42.32 -1.38 -4.00
CA SER A 50 43.58 -0.69 -3.85
C SER A 50 44.05 -0.14 -5.19
N PHE A 51 44.69 1.04 -5.18
CA PHE A 51 45.25 1.62 -6.40
C PHE A 51 46.27 0.63 -7.03
N GLY A 52 46.00 0.21 -8.25
CA GLY A 52 46.77 -0.77 -8.99
C GLY A 52 47.84 -0.18 -9.92
N GLY A 53 48.01 1.17 -9.91
CA GLY A 53 48.95 1.87 -10.74
C GLY A 53 50.34 2.13 -10.06
N VAL A 54 51.09 3.02 -10.61
CA VAL A 54 52.41 3.43 -10.08
C VAL A 54 52.45 4.94 -9.93
N ILE A 55 52.75 5.44 -8.73
CA ILE A 55 52.90 6.86 -8.45
C ILE A 55 54.40 7.16 -8.30
N LYS A 56 54.90 8.12 -9.09
CA LYS A 56 56.20 8.72 -9.02
C LYS A 56 56.09 10.23 -8.83
N ASP A 57 57.19 10.96 -8.73
CA ASP A 57 57.17 12.41 -8.54
C ASP A 57 56.54 13.18 -9.73
N GLY A 58 56.59 12.62 -10.93
CA GLY A 58 56.03 13.21 -12.12
C GLY A 58 54.98 12.31 -12.78
N ALA A 59 53.95 12.92 -13.37
CA ALA A 59 52.86 12.22 -14.02
C ALA A 59 53.31 11.34 -15.18
N LEU A 60 54.30 11.79 -15.96
CA LEU A 60 54.88 11.05 -17.11
C LEU A 60 55.65 9.78 -16.70
N GLN A 61 56.05 9.66 -15.44
CA GLN A 61 56.75 8.51 -14.86
C GLN A 61 55.80 7.60 -14.07
N SER A 62 54.58 8.03 -13.89
CA SER A 62 53.51 7.35 -13.17
C SER A 62 52.65 6.54 -14.12
N THR A 63 52.00 5.50 -13.61
CA THR A 63 51.04 4.71 -14.38
C THR A 63 49.65 4.89 -13.76
N PRO A 64 48.72 5.56 -14.49
CA PRO A 64 47.35 5.73 -14.02
C PRO A 64 46.63 4.40 -13.92
N TRP A 65 45.63 4.32 -13.04
CA TRP A 65 44.82 3.14 -12.90
C TRP A 65 43.39 3.52 -12.43
N TRP A 66 42.38 3.00 -13.11
CA TRP A 66 41.01 3.14 -12.75
C TRP A 66 40.49 1.84 -12.15
N PRO A 67 39.67 1.90 -11.06
CA PRO A 67 38.97 0.71 -10.57
C PRO A 67 37.98 0.22 -11.66
N PRO A 68 37.83 -1.11 -11.83
CA PRO A 68 36.85 -1.63 -12.79
C PRO A 68 35.42 -1.30 -12.35
N ARG A 69 34.59 -0.93 -13.32
CA ARG A 69 33.17 -0.70 -13.09
C ARG A 69 32.46 -2.01 -12.75
N VAL A 70 31.64 -2.01 -11.69
CA VAL A 70 30.83 -3.17 -11.33
C VAL A 70 29.73 -3.38 -12.37
N VAL A 71 29.58 -4.60 -12.82
CA VAL A 71 28.53 -5.05 -13.75
C VAL A 71 27.92 -6.36 -13.22
N PRO A 72 26.65 -6.65 -13.51
CA PRO A 72 26.04 -7.93 -13.12
C PRO A 72 26.66 -9.10 -13.90
N PRO A 73 26.36 -10.34 -13.49
CA PRO A 73 26.79 -11.54 -14.19
C PRO A 73 26.36 -11.51 -15.66
N LYS A 74 27.20 -12.11 -16.55
CA LYS A 74 26.90 -12.15 -17.98
C LYS A 74 25.58 -12.88 -18.23
N GLY A 75 24.69 -12.28 -18.99
CA GLY A 75 23.37 -12.82 -19.32
C GLY A 75 22.31 -12.56 -18.25
N ALA A 76 22.64 -11.82 -17.19
CA ALA A 76 21.64 -11.40 -16.21
C ALA A 76 20.47 -10.68 -16.90
N PRO A 77 19.20 -11.06 -16.62
CA PRO A 77 18.03 -10.48 -17.30
C PRO A 77 17.73 -9.08 -16.81
N ASN A 78 17.03 -8.29 -17.62
CA ASN A 78 16.21 -7.21 -17.08
C ASN A 78 15.09 -7.79 -16.21
N VAL A 79 14.59 -7.02 -15.27
CA VAL A 79 13.48 -7.43 -14.40
C VAL A 79 12.39 -6.37 -14.39
N LEU A 80 11.16 -6.78 -14.73
CA LEU A 80 9.96 -5.96 -14.56
C LEU A 80 9.05 -6.65 -13.55
N LEU A 81 9.00 -6.12 -12.34
CA LEU A 81 8.15 -6.58 -11.26
C LEU A 81 6.92 -5.69 -11.18
N ILE A 82 5.76 -6.23 -11.56
CA ILE A 82 4.48 -5.54 -11.56
C ILE A 82 3.65 -6.08 -10.40
N ILE A 83 3.05 -5.18 -9.61
CA ILE A 83 2.08 -5.51 -8.58
C ILE A 83 0.95 -4.50 -8.59
N THR A 84 -0.28 -4.95 -8.86
CA THR A 84 -1.48 -4.11 -8.71
C THR A 84 -1.95 -4.10 -7.25
N ASP A 85 -2.99 -3.34 -6.96
CA ASP A 85 -3.44 -3.04 -5.61
C ASP A 85 -4.91 -3.46 -5.44
N ASP A 86 -5.28 -4.08 -4.31
CA ASP A 86 -6.64 -4.49 -3.99
C ASP A 86 -7.35 -5.30 -5.10
N ALA A 87 -6.64 -6.14 -5.81
CA ALA A 87 -7.19 -6.90 -6.95
C ALA A 87 -7.33 -8.39 -6.61
N GLY A 88 -8.55 -8.85 -6.44
CA GLY A 88 -8.88 -10.23 -6.12
C GLY A 88 -8.66 -11.24 -7.25
N PHE A 89 -8.67 -12.51 -6.92
CA PHE A 89 -8.37 -13.63 -7.82
C PHE A 89 -9.28 -13.67 -9.05
N GLY A 90 -10.54 -13.29 -8.93
CA GLY A 90 -11.56 -13.35 -9.99
C GLY A 90 -11.65 -12.10 -10.87
N ILE A 91 -10.75 -11.12 -10.72
CA ILE A 91 -10.80 -9.86 -11.47
C ILE A 91 -10.32 -10.03 -12.93
N PRO A 92 -9.09 -10.54 -13.21
CA PRO A 92 -8.54 -10.47 -14.56
C PRO A 92 -9.12 -11.53 -15.49
N SER A 93 -9.31 -11.17 -16.76
CA SER A 93 -9.73 -12.10 -17.81
C SER A 93 -8.82 -13.33 -17.91
N THR A 94 -7.54 -13.18 -17.64
CA THR A 94 -6.51 -14.21 -17.61
C THR A 94 -6.84 -15.37 -16.67
N PHE A 95 -7.55 -15.10 -15.58
CA PHE A 95 -7.97 -16.08 -14.58
C PHE A 95 -9.49 -16.22 -14.46
N GLY A 96 -10.22 -15.94 -15.54
CA GLY A 96 -11.67 -16.18 -15.65
C GLY A 96 -12.56 -15.00 -15.32
N GLY A 97 -11.98 -13.86 -14.90
CA GLY A 97 -12.71 -12.63 -14.69
C GLY A 97 -13.38 -12.11 -15.96
N VAL A 98 -14.26 -11.12 -15.80
CA VAL A 98 -14.97 -10.52 -16.93
C VAL A 98 -14.34 -9.18 -17.36
N ILE A 99 -13.46 -8.62 -16.54
CA ILE A 99 -12.77 -7.37 -16.85
C ILE A 99 -11.62 -7.65 -17.82
N PRO A 100 -11.57 -6.97 -18.99
CA PRO A 100 -10.49 -7.19 -19.96
C PRO A 100 -9.13 -6.77 -19.40
N THR A 101 -8.15 -7.69 -19.40
CA THR A 101 -6.77 -7.46 -19.01
C THR A 101 -5.80 -7.97 -20.09
N PRO A 102 -5.79 -7.37 -21.30
CA PRO A 102 -5.05 -7.89 -22.44
C PRO A 102 -3.53 -7.88 -22.25
N ALA A 103 -2.96 -7.01 -21.42
CA ALA A 103 -1.54 -7.04 -21.12
C ALA A 103 -1.18 -8.28 -20.29
N MET A 104 -1.96 -8.57 -19.24
CA MET A 104 -1.77 -9.80 -18.46
C MET A 104 -2.02 -11.06 -19.29
N ASP A 105 -3.05 -11.06 -20.16
CA ASP A 105 -3.35 -12.17 -21.09
C ASP A 105 -2.15 -12.45 -22.01
N ARG A 106 -1.50 -11.41 -22.53
CA ARG A 106 -0.29 -11.54 -23.36
C ARG A 106 0.83 -12.22 -22.58
N ILE A 107 1.15 -11.73 -21.39
CA ILE A 107 2.22 -12.30 -20.56
C ILE A 107 1.91 -13.76 -20.19
N ALA A 108 0.66 -14.08 -19.84
CA ALA A 108 0.23 -15.44 -19.58
C ALA A 108 0.40 -16.37 -20.79
N LYS A 109 0.07 -15.90 -21.99
CA LYS A 109 0.22 -16.66 -23.25
C LYS A 109 1.68 -16.89 -23.62
N GLU A 110 2.55 -15.95 -23.36
CA GLU A 110 3.99 -16.00 -23.66
C GLU A 110 4.82 -16.61 -22.54
N GLY A 111 4.22 -16.90 -21.36
CA GLY A 111 4.87 -17.39 -20.16
C GLY A 111 4.03 -18.39 -19.39
N LEU A 112 4.03 -18.28 -18.08
CA LEU A 112 3.39 -19.19 -17.12
C LEU A 112 2.32 -18.47 -16.31
N ARG A 113 1.27 -19.22 -15.92
CA ARG A 113 0.24 -18.76 -14.97
C ARG A 113 0.42 -19.50 -13.64
N TYR A 114 0.25 -18.80 -12.54
CA TYR A 114 0.30 -19.36 -11.17
C TYR A 114 -1.03 -19.06 -10.46
N ASN A 115 -1.66 -20.11 -9.91
CA ASN A 115 -2.97 -20.02 -9.26
C ASN A 115 -2.93 -20.19 -7.73
N ARG A 116 -1.74 -20.42 -7.16
CA ARG A 116 -1.51 -20.56 -5.70
C ARG A 116 -0.41 -19.60 -5.27
N VAL A 117 -0.67 -18.30 -5.40
CA VAL A 117 0.26 -17.24 -5.06
C VAL A 117 -0.28 -16.50 -3.84
N PHE A 118 0.42 -16.64 -2.73
CA PHE A 118 -0.06 -16.12 -1.48
C PHE A 118 0.66 -14.81 -1.11
N SER A 119 -0.14 -13.84 -0.70
CA SER A 119 0.30 -12.56 -0.16
C SER A 119 -0.02 -12.47 1.33
N THR A 120 0.21 -11.33 1.94
CA THR A 120 -0.43 -10.97 3.20
C THR A 120 -1.83 -10.41 2.92
N ALA A 121 -2.64 -10.23 3.94
CA ALA A 121 -4.01 -9.72 3.73
C ALA A 121 -4.10 -8.19 3.62
N LEU A 122 -2.96 -7.46 3.56
CA LEU A 122 -2.88 -6.01 3.45
C LEU A 122 -1.66 -5.56 2.63
N CYS A 123 -1.78 -4.38 2.03
CA CYS A 123 -0.86 -3.83 1.03
C CYS A 123 0.57 -3.56 1.55
N SER A 124 0.81 -2.70 2.55
CA SER A 124 2.18 -2.39 2.98
C SER A 124 2.93 -3.62 3.55
N PRO A 125 2.28 -4.57 4.28
CA PRO A 125 2.89 -5.84 4.64
C PRO A 125 3.35 -6.66 3.43
N THR A 126 2.51 -6.84 2.42
CA THR A 126 2.85 -7.55 1.17
C THR A 126 3.99 -6.87 0.43
N ARG A 127 3.95 -5.54 0.32
CA ARG A 127 4.99 -4.75 -0.37
C ARG A 127 6.34 -4.83 0.33
N ALA A 128 6.36 -4.83 1.67
CA ALA A 128 7.57 -5.04 2.46
C ALA A 128 8.15 -6.46 2.26
N CYS A 129 7.31 -7.49 2.24
CA CYS A 129 7.70 -8.84 1.86
C CYS A 129 8.35 -8.90 0.49
N LEU A 130 7.71 -8.27 -0.50
CA LEU A 130 8.08 -8.32 -1.91
C LEU A 130 9.44 -7.68 -2.19
N ILE A 131 9.83 -6.65 -1.43
CA ILE A 131 11.13 -5.99 -1.63
C ILE A 131 12.25 -6.55 -0.75
N THR A 132 11.93 -7.35 0.27
CA THR A 132 12.92 -7.87 1.21
C THR A 132 13.13 -9.38 1.15
N GLY A 133 12.17 -10.13 0.60
CA GLY A 133 12.17 -11.59 0.61
C GLY A 133 12.04 -12.18 2.03
N ARG A 134 11.41 -11.42 2.94
CA ARG A 134 11.23 -11.80 4.35
C ARG A 134 9.78 -11.62 4.76
N ASN A 135 9.36 -12.38 5.76
CA ASN A 135 8.01 -12.28 6.32
C ASN A 135 7.73 -10.87 6.85
N HIS A 136 6.51 -10.42 6.72
CA HIS A 136 6.13 -9.04 7.03
C HIS A 136 6.41 -8.63 8.49
N HIS A 137 6.22 -9.52 9.47
CA HIS A 137 6.59 -9.24 10.86
C HIS A 137 8.10 -9.17 11.06
N SER A 138 8.88 -10.00 10.32
CA SER A 138 10.36 -9.94 10.39
C SER A 138 10.91 -8.58 9.97
N VAL A 139 10.15 -7.85 9.13
CA VAL A 139 10.52 -6.52 8.63
C VAL A 139 9.68 -5.38 9.23
N GLY A 140 8.96 -5.65 10.33
CA GLY A 140 8.23 -4.64 11.08
C GLY A 140 6.84 -4.28 10.53
N PHE A 141 6.35 -4.97 9.51
CA PHE A 141 5.08 -4.69 8.84
C PHE A 141 3.98 -5.71 9.19
N GLY A 142 3.80 -6.01 10.48
CA GLY A 142 2.69 -6.85 10.95
C GLY A 142 1.31 -6.25 10.69
N VAL A 143 1.24 -4.97 10.30
CA VAL A 143 0.03 -4.24 9.92
C VAL A 143 0.44 -3.11 8.95
N ILE A 144 -0.52 -2.39 8.34
CA ILE A 144 -0.22 -1.23 7.49
C ILE A 144 0.51 -0.13 8.26
N SER A 145 1.31 0.67 7.56
CA SER A 145 2.18 1.71 8.14
C SER A 145 1.42 2.73 8.99
N GLU A 146 0.20 3.06 8.61
CA GLU A 146 -0.69 4.00 9.33
C GLU A 146 -1.21 3.46 10.67
N GLN A 147 -1.10 2.15 10.89
CA GLN A 147 -1.52 1.47 12.11
C GLN A 147 -0.34 0.89 12.90
N SER A 148 0.89 1.31 12.59
CA SER A 148 2.10 0.84 13.27
C SER A 148 2.05 1.07 14.78
N THR A 149 2.72 0.18 15.52
CA THR A 149 2.84 0.22 16.98
C THR A 149 4.29 0.09 17.42
N GLY A 150 4.58 0.24 18.70
CA GLY A 150 5.96 0.15 19.23
C GLY A 150 6.53 -1.27 19.37
N PHE A 151 5.85 -2.32 18.86
CA PHE A 151 6.40 -3.67 18.88
C PHE A 151 7.30 -3.94 17.66
N PRO A 152 8.41 -4.69 17.80
CA PRO A 152 9.36 -4.92 16.69
C PRO A 152 8.73 -5.44 15.40
N GLY A 153 7.78 -6.37 15.51
CA GLY A 153 7.07 -6.91 14.34
C GLY A 153 6.03 -5.96 13.72
N TYR A 154 5.78 -4.75 14.29
CA TYR A 154 4.68 -3.86 13.92
C TYR A 154 5.08 -2.39 13.83
N ASN A 155 6.36 -2.07 13.79
CA ASN A 155 6.84 -0.67 13.87
C ASN A 155 6.98 0.03 12.51
N SER A 156 6.73 -0.69 11.42
CA SER A 156 6.82 -0.21 10.03
C SER A 156 8.19 0.36 9.64
N ILE A 157 9.27 -0.19 10.22
CA ILE A 157 10.64 0.19 9.93
C ILE A 157 11.40 -1.03 9.40
N ILE A 158 11.84 -0.98 8.14
CA ILE A 158 12.73 -2.00 7.58
C ILE A 158 14.13 -1.80 8.14
N GLY A 159 14.59 -2.75 8.94
CA GLY A 159 15.91 -2.67 9.57
C GLY A 159 17.06 -2.75 8.55
N LYS A 160 18.18 -2.10 8.85
CA LYS A 160 19.38 -2.09 7.99
C LYS A 160 20.01 -3.47 7.80
N ASP A 161 19.68 -4.42 8.64
CA ASP A 161 20.03 -5.85 8.52
C ASP A 161 19.14 -6.62 7.54
N LYS A 162 18.27 -5.93 6.80
CA LYS A 162 17.26 -6.49 5.87
C LYS A 162 17.30 -5.76 4.54
N ALA A 163 18.46 -5.82 3.87
CA ALA A 163 18.63 -5.17 2.57
C ALA A 163 17.53 -5.56 1.58
N THR A 164 17.04 -4.58 0.83
CA THR A 164 16.03 -4.76 -0.19
C THR A 164 16.62 -5.28 -1.49
N ILE A 165 15.77 -5.84 -2.35
CA ILE A 165 16.17 -6.25 -3.71
C ILE A 165 16.71 -5.07 -4.52
N GLY A 166 16.15 -3.85 -4.34
CA GLY A 166 16.65 -2.64 -4.98
C GLY A 166 18.11 -2.39 -4.63
N ARG A 167 18.46 -2.42 -3.34
CA ARG A 167 19.83 -2.22 -2.86
C ARG A 167 20.78 -3.32 -3.39
N ILE A 168 20.36 -4.58 -3.35
CA ILE A 168 21.20 -5.71 -3.78
C ILE A 168 21.49 -5.60 -5.29
N LEU A 169 20.48 -5.33 -6.10
CA LEU A 169 20.66 -5.21 -7.56
C LEU A 169 21.45 -3.96 -7.94
N LEU A 170 21.21 -2.82 -7.27
CA LEU A 170 21.97 -1.58 -7.49
C LEU A 170 23.47 -1.81 -7.28
N ASP A 171 23.87 -2.37 -6.15
CA ASP A 171 25.27 -2.62 -5.81
C ASP A 171 25.92 -3.66 -6.73
N ASN A 172 25.13 -4.50 -7.41
CA ASN A 172 25.57 -5.44 -8.44
C ASN A 172 25.48 -4.87 -9.88
N GLY A 173 25.27 -3.57 -10.05
CA GLY A 173 25.38 -2.89 -11.33
C GLY A 173 24.10 -2.79 -12.15
N TYR A 174 22.94 -3.08 -11.61
CA TYR A 174 21.66 -2.78 -12.26
C TYR A 174 21.35 -1.27 -12.19
N ALA A 175 20.55 -0.78 -13.13
CA ALA A 175 19.79 0.45 -12.94
C ALA A 175 18.45 0.10 -12.26
N THR A 176 18.12 0.75 -11.17
CA THR A 176 16.97 0.42 -10.34
C THR A 176 15.96 1.55 -10.27
N SER A 177 14.68 1.24 -10.45
CA SER A 177 13.62 2.24 -10.37
C SER A 177 12.32 1.70 -9.76
N TRP A 178 11.54 2.61 -9.20
CA TRP A 178 10.23 2.32 -8.64
C TRP A 178 9.21 3.34 -9.13
N PHE A 179 8.12 2.86 -9.72
CA PHE A 179 7.01 3.68 -10.21
C PHE A 179 5.74 3.33 -9.46
N GLY A 180 5.04 4.36 -8.95
CA GLY A 180 3.74 4.25 -8.31
C GLY A 180 3.79 4.17 -6.77
N LYS A 181 2.92 3.35 -6.21
CA LYS A 181 2.71 3.21 -4.76
C LYS A 181 3.91 2.62 -4.05
N ASP A 182 4.40 3.34 -3.05
CA ASP A 182 5.43 2.84 -2.12
C ASP A 182 4.82 2.10 -0.93
N HIS A 183 4.12 2.79 -0.06
CA HIS A 183 3.46 2.31 1.16
C HIS A 183 4.40 1.59 2.16
N ASN A 184 5.71 1.74 2.03
CA ASN A 184 6.71 1.22 2.97
C ASN A 184 7.50 2.34 3.67
N THR A 185 7.39 3.58 3.23
CA THR A 185 7.84 4.74 4.01
C THR A 185 6.89 4.94 5.19
N PRO A 186 7.35 4.89 6.45
CA PRO A 186 6.50 5.15 7.60
C PRO A 186 5.91 6.56 7.55
N ALA A 187 4.64 6.72 7.95
CA ALA A 187 3.96 8.01 7.93
C ALA A 187 4.72 9.11 8.71
N PHE A 188 5.46 8.74 9.76
CA PHE A 188 6.30 9.65 10.54
C PHE A 188 7.69 9.94 9.93
N ALA A 189 7.99 9.39 8.76
CA ALA A 189 9.24 9.61 8.00
C ALA A 189 8.95 10.05 6.56
N ALA A 190 7.73 10.48 6.25
CA ALA A 190 7.30 10.87 4.90
C ALA A 190 7.59 12.34 4.56
N SER A 191 8.27 13.08 5.45
CA SER A 191 8.62 14.49 5.25
C SER A 191 9.65 14.69 4.13
N GLN A 192 9.46 15.74 3.33
CA GLN A 192 10.40 16.16 2.27
C GLN A 192 11.78 16.63 2.80
N VAL A 193 11.94 16.75 4.12
CA VAL A 193 13.23 17.04 4.76
C VAL A 193 13.89 15.81 5.35
N GLY A 194 13.32 14.62 5.09
CA GLY A 194 13.81 13.33 5.58
C GLY A 194 13.35 13.02 7.02
N PRO A 195 13.87 11.90 7.58
CA PRO A 195 14.93 11.05 7.00
C PRO A 195 14.49 10.27 5.75
N PHE A 196 15.41 10.02 4.82
CA PHE A 196 15.10 9.37 3.54
C PHE A 196 15.52 7.90 3.49
N ASP A 197 16.02 7.33 4.57
CA ASP A 197 16.50 5.94 4.63
C ASP A 197 15.39 4.89 4.40
N GLN A 198 14.13 5.24 4.70
CA GLN A 198 12.97 4.39 4.46
C GLN A 198 12.22 4.75 3.15
N TRP A 199 12.68 5.77 2.41
CA TRP A 199 12.14 6.09 1.09
C TRP A 199 12.68 5.15 0.02
N PRO A 200 12.00 4.99 -1.13
CA PRO A 200 12.51 4.14 -2.21
C PRO A 200 13.97 4.43 -2.57
N THR A 201 14.37 5.71 -2.64
CA THR A 201 15.75 6.12 -2.91
C THR A 201 16.74 5.71 -1.81
N GLY A 202 16.33 5.75 -0.55
CA GLY A 202 17.13 5.23 0.57
C GLY A 202 17.22 3.71 0.62
N MET A 203 16.24 3.03 0.00
CA MET A 203 16.16 1.57 -0.09
C MET A 203 16.83 0.99 -1.35
N GLY A 204 17.57 1.81 -2.11
CA GLY A 204 18.38 1.36 -3.25
C GLY A 204 17.67 1.40 -4.60
N PHE A 205 16.63 2.21 -4.76
CA PHE A 205 16.06 2.54 -6.06
C PHE A 205 16.58 3.91 -6.52
N GLU A 206 17.41 3.93 -7.56
CA GLU A 206 18.03 5.18 -8.07
C GLU A 206 17.02 6.21 -8.57
N TYR A 207 15.85 5.74 -8.97
CA TYR A 207 14.77 6.58 -9.46
C TYR A 207 13.43 6.17 -8.84
N PHE A 208 12.67 7.16 -8.42
CA PHE A 208 11.33 7.01 -7.90
C PHE A 208 10.38 8.03 -8.53
N TYR A 209 9.22 7.57 -9.03
CA TYR A 209 8.12 8.42 -9.46
C TYR A 209 6.82 7.83 -8.93
N GLY A 210 6.22 8.45 -7.92
CA GLY A 210 5.06 7.89 -7.26
C GLY A 210 4.64 8.62 -6.00
N PHE A 211 3.91 7.92 -5.14
CA PHE A 211 3.40 8.42 -3.87
C PHE A 211 3.79 7.48 -2.72
N VAL A 212 3.96 8.05 -1.52
CA VAL A 212 4.49 7.30 -0.37
C VAL A 212 3.40 6.72 0.54
N GLY A 213 2.18 7.24 0.45
CA GLY A 213 1.02 6.78 1.26
C GLY A 213 0.37 5.48 0.77
N GLY A 214 -0.69 5.09 1.46
CA GLY A 214 -1.48 3.87 1.16
C GLY A 214 -2.30 3.96 -0.11
N ASP A 215 -2.69 5.15 -0.50
CA ASP A 215 -3.44 5.48 -1.71
C ASP A 215 -3.16 6.91 -2.16
N ALA A 216 -3.70 7.30 -3.29
CA ALA A 216 -3.61 8.65 -3.80
C ALA A 216 -4.76 8.97 -4.76
N ASN A 217 -5.23 10.20 -4.71
CA ASN A 217 -6.05 10.77 -5.76
C ASN A 217 -5.31 10.68 -7.11
N GLN A 218 -5.93 10.10 -8.13
CA GLN A 218 -5.27 9.90 -9.43
C GLN A 218 -5.34 11.13 -10.32
N TRP A 219 -6.18 12.12 -9.98
CA TRP A 219 -6.33 13.37 -10.70
C TRP A 219 -5.43 14.48 -10.15
N GLN A 220 -5.29 14.55 -8.83
CA GLN A 220 -4.53 15.57 -8.10
C GLN A 220 -3.72 14.93 -6.96
N PRO A 221 -2.76 14.02 -7.26
CA PRO A 221 -2.03 13.27 -6.25
C PRO A 221 -0.98 14.09 -5.52
N ASN A 222 -0.70 13.72 -4.27
CA ASN A 222 0.53 14.09 -3.59
C ASN A 222 1.70 13.26 -4.13
N LEU A 223 2.34 13.77 -5.18
CA LEU A 223 3.26 13.02 -6.02
C LEU A 223 4.71 13.46 -5.82
N PHE A 224 5.62 12.49 -5.90
CA PHE A 224 7.05 12.72 -5.74
C PHE A 224 7.85 12.22 -6.95
N ARG A 225 8.91 12.96 -7.30
CA ARG A 225 10.03 12.46 -8.10
C ARG A 225 11.26 12.39 -7.19
N ASN A 226 11.75 11.18 -6.94
CA ASN A 226 12.72 10.88 -5.90
C ASN A 226 12.19 11.37 -4.53
N THR A 227 12.77 12.42 -3.95
CA THR A 227 12.35 13.01 -2.67
C THR A 227 11.70 14.39 -2.83
N THR A 228 11.46 14.82 -4.08
CA THR A 228 10.90 16.14 -4.39
C THR A 228 9.44 16.02 -4.77
N GLN A 229 8.57 16.74 -4.08
CA GLN A 229 7.14 16.85 -4.44
C GLN A 229 6.99 17.57 -5.77
N ILE A 230 6.10 17.09 -6.65
CA ILE A 230 5.82 17.64 -7.97
C ILE A 230 4.32 17.71 -8.24
N PHE A 231 3.92 18.66 -9.09
CA PHE A 231 2.52 18.95 -9.38
C PHE A 231 2.25 18.97 -10.90
N PRO A 232 2.44 17.84 -11.61
CA PRO A 232 2.33 17.82 -13.09
C PRO A 232 0.90 18.05 -13.61
N PHE A 233 -0.10 17.94 -12.77
CA PHE A 233 -1.50 18.20 -13.08
C PHE A 233 -1.88 19.70 -13.03
N GLN A 234 -1.11 20.54 -12.32
CA GLN A 234 -1.41 21.96 -12.20
C GLN A 234 -1.41 22.65 -13.58
N GLY A 235 -2.42 23.48 -13.79
CA GLY A 235 -2.64 24.17 -15.07
C GLY A 235 -3.20 23.30 -16.20
N LYS A 236 -3.50 22.02 -15.93
CA LYS A 236 -4.22 21.15 -16.87
C LYS A 236 -5.74 21.31 -16.68
N PRO A 237 -6.54 21.23 -17.75
CA PRO A 237 -8.00 21.20 -17.61
C PRO A 237 -8.43 19.97 -16.78
N PRO A 238 -9.50 20.09 -15.96
CA PRO A 238 -10.05 18.97 -15.21
C PRO A 238 -10.30 17.73 -16.09
N GLY A 239 -10.00 16.53 -15.56
CA GLY A 239 -10.20 15.26 -16.27
C GLY A 239 -9.26 14.97 -17.44
N THR A 240 -8.22 15.82 -17.70
CA THR A 240 -7.29 15.64 -18.84
C THR A 240 -5.92 15.09 -18.45
N TRP A 241 -5.58 15.08 -17.18
CA TRP A 241 -4.38 14.46 -16.63
C TRP A 241 -4.78 13.36 -15.66
N ASN A 242 -4.06 12.25 -15.66
CA ASN A 242 -4.31 11.16 -14.73
C ASN A 242 -2.99 10.45 -14.42
N LEU A 243 -2.78 10.08 -13.15
CA LEU A 243 -1.54 9.47 -12.67
C LEU A 243 -1.24 8.13 -13.36
N VAL A 244 -2.26 7.33 -13.68
CA VAL A 244 -2.07 6.01 -14.31
C VAL A 244 -1.33 6.12 -15.64
N THR A 245 -1.72 7.06 -16.53
CA THR A 245 -1.00 7.34 -17.78
C THR A 245 0.34 8.03 -17.52
N ALA A 246 0.37 9.03 -16.64
CA ALA A 246 1.60 9.80 -16.38
C ALA A 246 2.73 8.91 -15.82
N MET A 247 2.38 7.91 -15.03
CA MET A 247 3.35 6.95 -14.49
C MET A 247 3.92 6.04 -15.58
N ALA A 248 3.11 5.58 -16.53
CA ALA A 248 3.57 4.80 -17.67
C ALA A 248 4.49 5.66 -18.59
N ASP A 249 4.09 6.89 -18.84
CA ASP A 249 4.90 7.83 -19.64
C ASP A 249 6.28 8.08 -19.01
N ASP A 250 6.33 8.32 -17.69
CA ASP A 250 7.58 8.55 -16.95
C ASP A 250 8.48 7.29 -16.94
N ALA A 251 7.89 6.10 -16.77
CA ALA A 251 8.61 4.83 -16.83
C ALA A 251 9.22 4.56 -18.22
N ILE A 252 8.47 4.80 -19.29
CA ILE A 252 8.92 4.64 -20.68
C ILE A 252 10.03 5.65 -21.00
N ASP A 253 9.89 6.89 -20.59
CA ASP A 253 10.90 7.92 -20.77
C ASP A 253 12.20 7.57 -20.01
N TRP A 254 12.12 7.11 -18.75
CA TRP A 254 13.27 6.68 -17.98
C TRP A 254 14.01 5.50 -18.64
N MET A 255 13.28 4.47 -19.09
CA MET A 255 13.85 3.32 -19.79
C MET A 255 14.53 3.74 -21.09
N THR A 256 13.88 4.63 -21.87
CA THR A 256 14.40 5.10 -23.15
C THR A 256 15.69 5.87 -22.95
N ARG A 257 15.76 6.78 -21.98
CA ARG A 257 16.99 7.53 -21.65
C ARG A 257 18.11 6.62 -21.19
N LEU A 258 17.81 5.63 -20.34
CA LEU A 258 18.79 4.64 -19.90
C LEU A 258 19.35 3.86 -21.09
N HIS A 259 18.47 3.35 -21.97
CA HIS A 259 18.87 2.58 -23.14
C HIS A 259 19.75 3.39 -24.11
N GLN A 260 19.44 4.67 -24.31
CA GLN A 260 20.24 5.55 -25.17
C GLN A 260 21.62 5.88 -24.57
N THR A 261 21.72 5.88 -23.22
CA THR A 261 22.96 6.24 -22.52
C THR A 261 23.84 5.02 -22.25
N ASP A 262 23.28 3.93 -21.80
CA ASP A 262 23.97 2.66 -21.50
C ASP A 262 23.08 1.47 -21.91
N PRO A 263 23.02 1.13 -23.21
CA PRO A 263 22.14 0.10 -23.74
C PRO A 263 22.43 -1.31 -23.16
N GLY A 264 23.66 -1.53 -22.69
CA GLY A 264 24.09 -2.80 -22.10
C GLY A 264 23.73 -2.96 -20.63
N LYS A 265 23.37 -1.90 -19.93
CA LYS A 265 23.04 -1.95 -18.50
C LYS A 265 21.67 -2.62 -18.30
N PRO A 266 21.57 -3.73 -17.54
CA PRO A 266 20.28 -4.29 -17.22
C PRO A 266 19.53 -3.40 -16.22
N LEU A 267 18.21 -3.46 -16.30
CA LEU A 267 17.33 -2.63 -15.47
C LEU A 267 16.42 -3.48 -14.59
N PHE A 268 16.12 -2.95 -13.41
CA PHE A 268 15.08 -3.43 -12.51
C PHE A 268 14.03 -2.35 -12.31
N ILE A 269 12.82 -2.64 -12.73
CA ILE A 269 11.66 -1.78 -12.53
C ILE A 269 10.68 -2.47 -11.58
N LYS A 270 10.37 -1.84 -10.45
CA LYS A 270 9.17 -2.12 -9.67
C LYS A 270 8.06 -1.19 -10.13
N TYR A 271 7.07 -1.74 -10.83
CA TYR A 271 5.92 -1.00 -11.35
C TYR A 271 4.68 -1.34 -10.51
N ALA A 272 4.22 -0.40 -9.71
CA ALA A 272 3.21 -0.59 -8.68
C ALA A 272 2.10 0.46 -8.80
N PRO A 273 1.20 0.37 -9.81
CA PRO A 273 0.09 1.30 -9.92
C PRO A 273 -0.79 1.24 -8.67
N GLY A 274 -1.41 2.37 -8.31
CA GLY A 274 -2.40 2.41 -7.23
C GLY A 274 -3.72 1.72 -7.58
N ALA A 275 -3.92 1.33 -8.84
CA ALA A 275 -5.10 0.58 -9.25
C ALA A 275 -4.98 -0.90 -8.81
N SER A 276 -6.06 -1.51 -8.31
CA SER A 276 -7.43 -0.99 -8.28
C SER A 276 -7.88 -0.48 -6.91
N HIS A 277 -6.97 -0.05 -6.04
CA HIS A 277 -7.31 0.58 -4.75
C HIS A 277 -8.18 1.83 -4.94
N ALA A 278 -9.07 2.10 -4.00
CA ALA A 278 -9.78 3.38 -3.94
C ALA A 278 -8.79 4.56 -3.74
N PRO A 279 -9.11 5.77 -4.25
CA PRO A 279 -10.28 6.09 -5.04
C PRO A 279 -10.21 5.51 -6.44
N HIS A 280 -11.32 4.97 -6.93
CA HIS A 280 -11.39 4.42 -8.28
C HIS A 280 -11.53 5.57 -9.29
N HIS A 281 -10.43 5.97 -9.92
CA HIS A 281 -10.34 7.16 -10.77
C HIS A 281 -9.90 6.83 -12.21
N PRO A 282 -10.70 6.10 -13.01
CA PRO A 282 -10.45 5.93 -14.44
C PRO A 282 -10.79 7.20 -15.21
N THR A 283 -10.28 7.32 -16.45
CA THR A 283 -10.77 8.39 -17.35
C THR A 283 -12.19 8.07 -17.84
N LYS A 284 -12.93 9.12 -18.21
CA LYS A 284 -14.29 8.96 -18.74
C LYS A 284 -14.34 8.01 -19.95
N GLU A 285 -13.33 8.04 -20.82
CA GLU A 285 -13.24 7.15 -21.97
C GLU A 285 -13.29 5.67 -21.56
N TRP A 286 -12.56 5.30 -20.51
CA TRP A 286 -12.54 3.93 -20.00
C TRP A 286 -13.85 3.54 -19.33
N VAL A 287 -14.48 4.47 -18.60
CA VAL A 287 -15.81 4.23 -18.04
C VAL A 287 -16.82 3.96 -19.15
N ASP A 288 -16.87 4.81 -20.20
CA ASP A 288 -17.77 4.65 -21.32
C ASP A 288 -17.54 3.30 -22.05
N LYS A 289 -16.31 2.88 -22.23
CA LYS A 289 -15.96 1.56 -22.83
C LYS A 289 -16.50 0.40 -22.01
N ILE A 290 -16.31 0.41 -20.70
CA ILE A 290 -16.74 -0.69 -19.82
C ILE A 290 -18.28 -0.69 -19.68
N SER A 291 -18.91 0.46 -19.48
CA SER A 291 -20.37 0.55 -19.38
C SER A 291 -21.08 0.03 -20.64
N ALA A 292 -20.52 0.28 -21.83
CA ALA A 292 -21.04 -0.25 -23.09
C ALA A 292 -20.98 -1.78 -23.22
N MET A 293 -20.21 -2.46 -22.37
CA MET A 293 -20.09 -3.93 -22.38
C MET A 293 -21.18 -4.63 -21.56
N HIS A 294 -21.93 -3.90 -20.72
CA HIS A 294 -23.00 -4.46 -19.87
C HIS A 294 -22.62 -5.68 -19.05
N LEU A 295 -21.42 -5.65 -18.44
CA LEU A 295 -20.84 -6.81 -17.76
C LEU A 295 -21.48 -7.14 -16.41
N PHE A 296 -22.24 -6.20 -15.81
CA PHE A 296 -22.66 -6.26 -14.41
C PHE A 296 -24.18 -6.17 -14.20
N ASP A 297 -24.97 -6.11 -15.27
CA ASP A 297 -26.43 -5.84 -15.25
C ASP A 297 -27.21 -6.91 -14.47
N ASP A 298 -26.73 -8.15 -14.44
CA ASP A 298 -27.35 -9.31 -13.79
C ASP A 298 -26.95 -9.51 -12.31
N GLY A 299 -26.08 -8.62 -11.78
CA GLY A 299 -25.71 -8.56 -10.37
C GLY A 299 -24.56 -9.48 -9.95
N TYR A 300 -24.15 -9.35 -8.68
CA TYR A 300 -22.88 -9.90 -8.20
C TYR A 300 -22.90 -11.41 -7.99
N GLU A 301 -24.02 -12.07 -7.61
CA GLU A 301 -24.08 -13.54 -7.53
C GLU A 301 -23.98 -14.18 -8.93
N LYS A 302 -24.63 -13.60 -9.93
CA LYS A 302 -24.54 -14.06 -11.32
C LYS A 302 -23.16 -13.81 -11.90
N LEU A 303 -22.54 -12.70 -11.56
CA LEU A 303 -21.14 -12.44 -11.88
C LEU A 303 -20.24 -13.53 -11.30
N ARG A 304 -20.41 -13.92 -10.03
CA ARG A 304 -19.66 -15.01 -9.39
C ARG A 304 -19.80 -16.34 -10.12
N GLU A 305 -21.03 -16.74 -10.43
CA GLU A 305 -21.30 -17.95 -11.19
C GLU A 305 -20.55 -17.94 -12.54
N ARG A 306 -20.62 -16.83 -13.26
CA ARG A 306 -19.97 -16.65 -14.57
C ARG A 306 -18.43 -16.70 -14.48
N ILE A 307 -17.85 -16.02 -13.49
CA ILE A 307 -16.41 -16.08 -13.23
C ILE A 307 -15.98 -17.51 -12.91
N PHE A 308 -16.70 -18.20 -12.03
CA PHE A 308 -16.39 -19.56 -11.62
C PHE A 308 -16.43 -20.57 -12.79
N GLU A 309 -17.41 -20.47 -13.66
CA GLU A 309 -17.47 -21.29 -14.87
C GLU A 309 -16.35 -20.97 -15.87
N ASN A 310 -15.99 -19.69 -16.00
CA ASN A 310 -14.84 -19.30 -16.80
C ASN A 310 -13.53 -19.87 -16.24
N GLN A 311 -13.34 -19.83 -14.92
CA GLN A 311 -12.17 -20.38 -14.24
C GLN A 311 -12.00 -21.88 -14.53
N LYS A 312 -13.09 -22.65 -14.43
CA LYS A 312 -13.10 -24.08 -14.77
C LYS A 312 -12.81 -24.33 -16.25
N ARG A 313 -13.41 -23.53 -17.15
CA ARG A 313 -13.19 -23.63 -18.59
C ARG A 313 -11.75 -23.33 -18.99
N LEU A 314 -11.13 -22.34 -18.36
CA LEU A 314 -9.72 -21.98 -18.57
C LEU A 314 -8.74 -22.93 -17.87
N GLY A 315 -9.23 -23.83 -17.01
CA GLY A 315 -8.43 -24.76 -16.24
C GLY A 315 -7.52 -24.07 -15.22
N VAL A 316 -7.87 -22.86 -14.77
CA VAL A 316 -7.10 -22.14 -13.73
C VAL A 316 -7.50 -22.55 -12.31
N ILE A 317 -8.60 -23.27 -12.18
CA ILE A 317 -9.00 -23.99 -10.97
C ILE A 317 -9.35 -25.45 -11.30
N PRO A 318 -9.25 -26.39 -10.36
CA PRO A 318 -9.70 -27.77 -10.55
C PRO A 318 -11.19 -27.84 -10.96
N LYS A 319 -11.52 -28.78 -11.85
CA LYS A 319 -12.91 -28.93 -12.36
C LYS A 319 -13.94 -29.30 -11.28
N ASP A 320 -13.51 -29.99 -10.24
CA ASP A 320 -14.30 -30.41 -9.08
C ASP A 320 -14.39 -29.37 -7.96
N SER A 321 -13.75 -28.20 -8.13
CA SER A 321 -13.85 -27.08 -7.18
C SER A 321 -15.30 -26.73 -6.90
N LYS A 322 -15.56 -26.34 -5.65
CA LYS A 322 -16.86 -25.85 -5.19
C LYS A 322 -16.81 -24.34 -5.08
N LEU A 323 -17.85 -23.66 -5.55
CA LEU A 323 -18.03 -22.23 -5.30
C LEU A 323 -18.42 -22.03 -3.84
N THR A 324 -17.70 -21.16 -3.12
CA THR A 324 -18.05 -20.79 -1.74
C THR A 324 -19.41 -20.09 -1.71
N PRO A 325 -20.23 -20.25 -0.62
CA PRO A 325 -21.58 -19.70 -0.58
C PRO A 325 -21.59 -18.17 -0.55
N TRP A 326 -22.72 -17.58 -0.95
CA TRP A 326 -22.99 -16.16 -0.72
C TRP A 326 -23.30 -15.91 0.76
N PRO A 327 -22.74 -14.85 1.41
CA PRO A 327 -22.93 -14.59 2.82
C PRO A 327 -24.23 -13.79 3.09
N ASN A 328 -25.38 -14.46 3.03
CA ASN A 328 -26.68 -13.82 3.16
C ASN A 328 -26.92 -13.11 4.51
N ASP A 329 -26.16 -13.46 5.53
CA ASP A 329 -26.17 -12.84 6.86
C ASP A 329 -25.34 -11.56 6.92
N LEU A 330 -24.49 -11.33 5.92
CA LEU A 330 -23.56 -10.23 5.85
C LEU A 330 -23.85 -9.24 4.70
N LEU A 331 -24.21 -9.77 3.53
CA LEU A 331 -24.45 -9.01 2.31
C LEU A 331 -25.81 -9.34 1.72
N LYS A 332 -26.61 -8.30 1.48
CA LYS A 332 -27.96 -8.41 0.92
C LYS A 332 -27.89 -9.00 -0.50
N PRO A 333 -28.65 -10.06 -0.82
CA PRO A 333 -28.72 -10.63 -2.16
C PRO A 333 -29.19 -9.60 -3.19
N TRP A 334 -28.70 -9.71 -4.44
CA TRP A 334 -29.00 -8.77 -5.53
C TRP A 334 -30.50 -8.59 -5.77
N ASP A 335 -31.26 -9.68 -5.77
CA ASP A 335 -32.70 -9.65 -6.02
C ASP A 335 -33.50 -8.89 -4.96
N GLN A 336 -32.93 -8.72 -3.76
CA GLN A 336 -33.54 -7.97 -2.65
C GLN A 336 -33.20 -6.47 -2.67
N LEU A 337 -32.33 -6.03 -3.57
CA LEU A 337 -31.96 -4.62 -3.72
C LEU A 337 -33.06 -3.84 -4.41
N GLY A 338 -33.25 -2.58 -3.99
CA GLY A 338 -34.12 -1.62 -4.66
C GLY A 338 -33.55 -1.15 -6.01
N ALA A 339 -34.33 -0.48 -6.81
CA ALA A 339 -33.95 -0.02 -8.13
C ALA A 339 -32.77 0.97 -8.08
N ASP A 340 -32.80 1.91 -7.14
CA ASP A 340 -31.72 2.90 -6.97
C ASP A 340 -30.44 2.27 -6.42
N GLU A 341 -30.54 1.28 -5.50
CA GLU A 341 -29.39 0.49 -5.05
C GLU A 341 -28.71 -0.22 -6.24
N LYS A 342 -29.48 -0.94 -7.07
CA LYS A 342 -28.96 -1.64 -8.26
C LYS A 342 -28.29 -0.68 -9.23
N ARG A 343 -28.94 0.43 -9.53
CA ARG A 343 -28.42 1.46 -10.44
C ARG A 343 -27.09 2.04 -9.92
N LEU A 344 -27.04 2.38 -8.63
CA LEU A 344 -25.85 2.91 -7.99
C LEU A 344 -24.71 1.87 -7.99
N PHE A 345 -24.99 0.63 -7.62
CA PHE A 345 -24.00 -0.43 -7.52
C PHE A 345 -23.42 -0.83 -8.89
N ILE A 346 -24.23 -0.81 -9.94
CA ILE A 346 -23.74 -0.98 -11.32
C ILE A 346 -22.77 0.15 -11.67
N ARG A 347 -23.11 1.40 -11.36
CA ARG A 347 -22.22 2.53 -11.63
C ARG A 347 -20.89 2.41 -10.86
N GLN A 348 -20.92 2.00 -9.59
CA GLN A 348 -19.74 1.79 -8.78
C GLN A 348 -18.79 0.76 -9.39
N VAL A 349 -19.31 -0.40 -9.80
CA VAL A 349 -18.50 -1.48 -10.36
C VAL A 349 -18.01 -1.19 -11.78
N GLU A 350 -18.78 -0.48 -12.59
CA GLU A 350 -18.32 -0.04 -13.92
C GLU A 350 -17.12 0.88 -13.83
N VAL A 351 -17.11 1.81 -12.87
CA VAL A 351 -15.97 2.69 -12.59
C VAL A 351 -14.77 1.92 -12.08
N PHE A 352 -14.96 0.97 -11.15
CA PHE A 352 -13.91 0.06 -10.69
C PHE A 352 -13.31 -0.75 -11.85
N ALA A 353 -14.15 -1.40 -12.65
CA ALA A 353 -13.71 -2.22 -13.77
C ALA A 353 -12.99 -1.41 -14.86
N ALA A 354 -13.45 -0.18 -15.10
CA ALA A 354 -12.78 0.77 -15.98
C ALA A 354 -11.37 1.12 -15.47
N TYR A 355 -11.21 1.28 -14.16
CA TYR A 355 -9.92 1.59 -13.54
C TYR A 355 -8.92 0.42 -13.66
N VAL A 356 -9.40 -0.83 -13.47
CA VAL A 356 -8.61 -2.04 -13.70
C VAL A 356 -8.17 -2.15 -15.17
N ALA A 357 -9.11 -2.06 -16.11
CA ALA A 357 -8.82 -2.19 -17.54
C ALA A 357 -7.90 -1.09 -18.07
N TYR A 358 -8.08 0.13 -17.59
CA TYR A 358 -7.20 1.27 -17.89
C TYR A 358 -5.77 1.03 -17.39
N SER A 359 -5.62 0.55 -16.16
CA SER A 359 -4.31 0.27 -15.59
C SER A 359 -3.59 -0.86 -16.34
N ASP A 360 -4.28 -1.95 -16.71
CA ASP A 360 -3.70 -3.03 -17.52
C ASP A 360 -3.27 -2.52 -18.91
N HIS A 361 -4.04 -1.61 -19.52
CA HIS A 361 -3.64 -0.96 -20.77
C HIS A 361 -2.31 -0.22 -20.66
N GLU A 362 -2.13 0.58 -19.58
CA GLU A 362 -0.91 1.36 -19.35
C GLU A 362 0.29 0.44 -19.02
N ILE A 363 0.07 -0.63 -18.25
CA ILE A 363 1.05 -1.71 -18.05
C ILE A 363 1.48 -2.29 -19.41
N GLY A 364 0.53 -2.52 -20.32
CA GLY A 364 0.80 -3.00 -21.67
C GLY A 364 1.68 -2.04 -22.49
N ARG A 365 1.59 -0.73 -22.27
CA ARG A 365 2.48 0.27 -22.89
C ARG A 365 3.92 0.11 -22.35
N VAL A 366 4.08 -0.06 -21.07
CA VAL A 366 5.42 -0.29 -20.46
C VAL A 366 6.05 -1.57 -21.00
N ILE A 367 5.29 -2.66 -21.10
CA ILE A 367 5.78 -3.93 -21.68
C ILE A 367 6.20 -3.75 -23.16
N ARG A 368 5.41 -3.03 -23.95
CA ARG A 368 5.77 -2.73 -25.35
C ARG A 368 7.07 -1.93 -25.47
N ALA A 369 7.34 -1.03 -24.54
CA ALA A 369 8.61 -0.29 -24.54
C ALA A 369 9.83 -1.22 -24.37
N PHE A 370 9.74 -2.29 -23.56
CA PHE A 370 10.81 -3.32 -23.53
C PHE A 370 11.01 -4.00 -24.90
N GLU A 371 9.93 -4.26 -25.61
CA GLU A 371 9.97 -4.86 -26.96
C GLU A 371 10.59 -3.90 -27.98
N GLU A 372 10.15 -2.64 -28.02
CA GLU A 372 10.65 -1.59 -28.90
C GLU A 372 12.14 -1.30 -28.66
N LEU A 373 12.63 -1.42 -27.44
CA LEU A 373 14.03 -1.27 -27.06
C LEU A 373 14.86 -2.55 -27.29
N GLY A 374 14.24 -3.65 -27.82
CA GLY A 374 14.92 -4.92 -28.07
C GLY A 374 15.37 -5.65 -26.79
N LYS A 375 14.73 -5.39 -25.66
CA LYS A 375 15.11 -5.95 -24.34
C LYS A 375 14.19 -7.09 -23.89
N LEU A 376 13.01 -7.28 -24.52
CA LEU A 376 11.94 -8.16 -24.01
C LEU A 376 12.40 -9.63 -23.90
N ASP A 377 13.17 -10.14 -24.85
CA ASP A 377 13.59 -11.54 -24.87
C ASP A 377 14.35 -11.95 -23.60
N ASN A 378 15.27 -11.08 -23.13
CA ASN A 378 15.98 -11.29 -21.86
C ASN A 378 15.43 -10.39 -20.75
N THR A 379 14.13 -10.39 -20.58
CA THR A 379 13.43 -9.72 -19.47
C THR A 379 12.58 -10.72 -18.70
N LEU A 380 12.85 -10.85 -17.41
CA LEU A 380 11.98 -11.54 -16.46
C LEU A 380 10.85 -10.59 -16.07
N ILE A 381 9.64 -10.87 -16.54
CA ILE A 381 8.42 -10.16 -16.13
C ILE A 381 7.70 -11.00 -15.08
N ILE A 382 7.45 -10.45 -13.92
CA ILE A 382 6.59 -11.01 -12.86
C ILE A 382 5.44 -10.05 -12.68
N TYR A 383 4.22 -10.45 -13.03
CA TYR A 383 3.02 -9.63 -12.85
C TYR A 383 2.09 -10.30 -11.85
N ILE A 384 2.04 -9.77 -10.64
CA ILE A 384 1.16 -10.18 -9.53
C ILE A 384 -0.10 -9.33 -9.59
N ASN A 385 -1.26 -9.97 -9.71
CA ASN A 385 -2.54 -9.29 -9.67
C ASN A 385 -3.03 -9.20 -8.23
N GLY A 386 -2.88 -8.04 -7.65
CA GLY A 386 -3.23 -7.75 -6.25
C GLY A 386 -2.15 -8.06 -5.23
N ASP A 387 -1.96 -7.14 -4.31
CA ASP A 387 -1.13 -7.32 -3.12
C ASP A 387 -1.92 -7.93 -1.94
N ASN A 388 -3.22 -7.95 -2.05
CA ASN A 388 -4.22 -8.63 -1.20
C ASN A 388 -5.50 -8.80 -2.00
N GLY A 389 -6.51 -9.44 -1.43
CA GLY A 389 -7.84 -9.55 -2.02
C GLY A 389 -8.51 -8.20 -2.26
N THR A 390 -9.62 -8.21 -2.98
CA THR A 390 -10.40 -7.01 -3.29
C THR A 390 -10.82 -6.29 -2.01
N SER A 391 -10.74 -4.94 -2.00
CA SER A 391 -11.17 -4.16 -0.85
C SER A 391 -12.69 -4.14 -0.70
N ALA A 392 -13.15 -4.27 0.55
CA ALA A 392 -14.54 -4.08 0.96
C ALA A 392 -14.70 -2.89 1.94
N GLU A 393 -13.73 -1.98 1.96
CA GLU A 393 -13.68 -0.83 2.88
C GLU A 393 -14.73 0.23 2.53
N GLY A 394 -15.36 0.16 1.35
CA GLY A 394 -16.55 0.93 1.03
C GLY A 394 -17.83 0.49 1.76
N GLY A 395 -17.79 -0.64 2.48
CA GLY A 395 -18.94 -1.20 3.18
C GLY A 395 -20.02 -1.79 2.25
N PRO A 396 -21.17 -2.22 2.79
CA PRO A 396 -22.22 -2.86 2.00
C PRO A 396 -22.79 -1.99 0.88
N LEU A 397 -22.81 -0.66 1.04
CA LEU A 397 -23.40 0.29 0.09
C LEU A 397 -22.39 0.97 -0.83
N GLY A 398 -21.09 0.79 -0.60
CA GLY A 398 -20.07 1.64 -1.21
C GLY A 398 -20.09 3.07 -0.63
N THR A 399 -19.24 3.94 -1.15
CA THR A 399 -19.15 5.34 -0.70
C THR A 399 -18.63 6.26 -1.81
N PRO A 400 -19.12 7.49 -1.94
CA PRO A 400 -18.50 8.49 -2.79
C PRO A 400 -17.26 9.14 -2.18
N ASN A 401 -17.01 8.89 -0.88
CA ASN A 401 -15.86 9.41 -0.13
C ASN A 401 -15.41 8.42 0.95
N GLU A 402 -14.28 7.74 0.72
CA GLU A 402 -13.73 6.74 1.64
C GLU A 402 -13.24 7.36 2.97
N VAL A 403 -12.84 8.63 2.97
CA VAL A 403 -12.48 9.33 4.20
C VAL A 403 -13.65 9.38 5.19
N ALA A 404 -14.88 9.38 4.70
CA ALA A 404 -16.08 9.28 5.53
C ALA A 404 -16.16 7.94 6.28
N PHE A 405 -15.81 6.84 5.60
CA PHE A 405 -15.75 5.50 6.21
C PHE A 405 -14.79 5.47 7.41
N PHE A 406 -13.58 5.95 7.25
CA PHE A 406 -12.57 5.98 8.31
C PHE A 406 -12.92 6.95 9.47
N ASN A 407 -13.87 7.86 9.25
CA ASN A 407 -14.44 8.70 10.30
C ASN A 407 -15.74 8.13 10.90
N GLY A 408 -16.05 6.85 10.67
CA GLY A 408 -17.18 6.14 11.26
C GLY A 408 -18.52 6.36 10.55
N LEU A 409 -18.53 6.89 9.31
CA LEU A 409 -19.71 7.00 8.45
C LEU A 409 -19.72 5.87 7.41
N ASN A 410 -19.81 4.63 7.91
CA ASN A 410 -19.64 3.42 7.11
C ASN A 410 -20.79 3.10 6.14
N GLU A 411 -21.94 3.74 6.30
CA GLU A 411 -23.14 3.50 5.50
C GLU A 411 -23.83 4.83 5.20
N LEU A 412 -23.35 5.52 4.16
CA LEU A 412 -24.07 6.67 3.64
C LEU A 412 -25.35 6.21 2.92
N PRO A 413 -26.53 6.79 3.22
CA PRO A 413 -27.77 6.41 2.56
C PRO A 413 -27.69 6.54 1.04
N VAL A 414 -28.38 5.65 0.32
CA VAL A 414 -28.35 5.57 -1.16
C VAL A 414 -28.80 6.89 -1.80
N ASP A 415 -29.81 7.56 -1.26
CA ASP A 415 -30.30 8.86 -1.74
C ASP A 415 -29.24 9.99 -1.61
N VAL A 416 -28.37 9.89 -0.61
CA VAL A 416 -27.22 10.80 -0.47
C VAL A 416 -26.15 10.46 -1.52
N GLN A 417 -25.82 9.20 -1.71
CA GLN A 417 -24.83 8.75 -2.68
C GLN A 417 -25.26 9.03 -4.13
N MET A 418 -26.55 8.92 -4.43
CA MET A 418 -27.10 9.22 -5.77
C MET A 418 -26.86 10.66 -6.23
N LYS A 419 -26.56 11.60 -5.33
CA LYS A 419 -26.16 12.96 -5.70
C LYS A 419 -24.82 13.01 -6.41
N PHE A 420 -23.98 12.00 -6.21
CA PHE A 420 -22.65 11.85 -6.83
C PHE A 420 -22.66 10.92 -8.04
N TYR A 421 -23.82 10.38 -8.44
CA TYR A 421 -23.92 9.35 -9.48
C TYR A 421 -23.22 9.72 -10.79
N ASP A 422 -23.44 10.95 -11.28
CA ASP A 422 -22.90 11.42 -12.56
C ASP A 422 -21.40 11.78 -12.49
N VAL A 423 -20.89 12.05 -11.29
CA VAL A 423 -19.49 12.42 -11.05
C VAL A 423 -18.67 11.29 -10.42
N TRP A 424 -19.25 10.09 -10.31
CA TRP A 424 -18.56 8.93 -9.72
C TRP A 424 -17.31 8.56 -10.52
N GLY A 425 -16.13 8.57 -9.87
CA GLY A 425 -14.83 8.30 -10.48
C GLY A 425 -14.11 9.51 -11.04
N THR A 426 -14.72 10.72 -10.96
CA THR A 426 -14.05 11.97 -11.31
C THR A 426 -13.32 12.57 -10.10
N GLU A 427 -12.64 13.69 -10.30
CA GLU A 427 -11.98 14.44 -9.23
C GLU A 427 -12.91 14.92 -8.11
N GLN A 428 -14.24 14.83 -8.30
CA GLN A 428 -15.25 15.24 -7.32
C GLN A 428 -15.64 14.12 -6.34
N THR A 429 -15.05 12.93 -6.45
CA THR A 429 -15.29 11.81 -5.55
C THR A 429 -13.98 11.17 -5.08
N TYR A 430 -14.01 10.55 -3.93
CA TYR A 430 -12.98 9.66 -3.39
C TYR A 430 -13.62 8.30 -3.15
N ASN A 431 -14.05 7.70 -4.25
CA ASN A 431 -15.08 6.67 -4.29
C ASN A 431 -14.57 5.26 -4.09
N HIS A 432 -15.41 4.45 -3.44
CA HIS A 432 -15.22 2.99 -3.28
C HIS A 432 -16.51 2.26 -3.64
N MET A 433 -16.41 1.06 -4.24
CA MET A 433 -17.56 0.22 -4.59
C MET A 433 -18.14 -0.53 -3.38
N SER A 434 -19.36 -1.06 -3.52
CA SER A 434 -20.02 -1.88 -2.51
C SER A 434 -19.35 -3.24 -2.32
N ALA A 435 -19.32 -3.74 -1.08
CA ALA A 435 -18.67 -5.00 -0.70
C ALA A 435 -19.24 -6.25 -1.40
N GLY A 436 -20.45 -6.19 -1.94
CA GLY A 436 -21.02 -7.27 -2.75
C GLY A 436 -20.18 -7.56 -4.01
N TRP A 437 -19.67 -6.52 -4.67
CA TRP A 437 -18.77 -6.67 -5.80
C TRP A 437 -17.40 -7.19 -5.37
N SER A 438 -16.89 -6.75 -4.21
CA SER A 438 -15.63 -7.25 -3.67
C SER A 438 -15.69 -8.76 -3.44
N TRP A 439 -16.78 -9.25 -2.84
CA TRP A 439 -17.02 -10.69 -2.69
C TRP A 439 -17.07 -11.44 -4.02
N ALA A 440 -17.67 -10.82 -5.04
CA ALA A 440 -17.74 -11.43 -6.36
C ALA A 440 -16.38 -11.50 -7.05
N PHE A 441 -15.53 -10.51 -6.89
CA PHE A 441 -14.20 -10.45 -7.51
C PHE A 441 -13.14 -11.33 -6.84
N ASP A 442 -13.39 -11.83 -5.63
CA ASP A 442 -12.51 -12.82 -4.99
C ASP A 442 -12.89 -14.28 -5.33
N THR A 443 -13.85 -14.48 -6.24
CA THR A 443 -14.26 -15.81 -6.73
C THR A 443 -13.03 -16.63 -7.19
N PRO A 444 -12.92 -17.94 -6.79
CA PRO A 444 -13.93 -18.81 -6.20
C PRO A 444 -13.97 -18.79 -4.66
N PHE A 445 -13.15 -17.97 -4.04
CA PHE A 445 -12.95 -17.91 -2.60
C PHE A 445 -14.05 -17.11 -1.92
N ASP A 446 -14.03 -17.12 -0.59
CA ASP A 446 -14.81 -16.24 0.25
C ASP A 446 -13.91 -15.22 0.96
N TRP A 447 -14.55 -14.17 1.50
CA TRP A 447 -13.89 -13.04 2.12
C TRP A 447 -12.99 -12.25 1.16
N PHE A 448 -12.18 -11.31 1.68
CA PHE A 448 -11.48 -10.28 0.91
C PHE A 448 -10.34 -9.65 1.74
N LYS A 449 -9.74 -8.57 1.28
CA LYS A 449 -8.74 -7.74 1.99
C LYS A 449 -8.97 -7.68 3.50
N GLN A 450 -7.94 -7.68 4.32
CA GLN A 450 -7.86 -7.76 5.78
C GLN A 450 -8.02 -9.18 6.36
N ASN A 451 -8.54 -10.16 5.62
CA ASN A 451 -8.85 -11.49 6.15
C ASN A 451 -7.70 -12.48 5.89
N ALA A 452 -6.71 -12.53 6.79
CA ALA A 452 -5.52 -13.39 6.66
C ALA A 452 -5.81 -14.90 6.81
N SER A 453 -6.98 -15.26 7.29
CA SER A 453 -7.40 -16.64 7.50
C SER A 453 -8.22 -17.22 6.34
N ARG A 454 -8.45 -16.41 5.27
CA ARG A 454 -9.29 -16.80 4.12
C ARG A 454 -8.61 -16.46 2.80
N PHE A 455 -8.82 -17.32 1.80
CA PHE A 455 -8.15 -17.20 0.50
C PHE A 455 -8.56 -15.97 -0.31
N GLY A 456 -9.78 -15.47 -0.17
CA GLY A 456 -10.15 -14.21 -0.78
C GLY A 456 -9.28 -13.02 -0.30
N GLY A 457 -8.73 -13.10 0.93
CA GLY A 457 -7.80 -12.09 1.43
C GLY A 457 -6.34 -12.28 1.02
N ILE A 458 -5.89 -13.52 0.79
CA ILE A 458 -4.46 -13.86 0.70
C ILE A 458 -4.04 -14.65 -0.54
N ASN A 459 -4.95 -15.27 -1.30
CA ASN A 459 -4.59 -16.02 -2.50
C ASN A 459 -4.80 -15.16 -3.75
N GLN A 460 -3.70 -14.75 -4.36
CA GLN A 460 -3.66 -13.95 -5.57
C GLN A 460 -3.37 -14.84 -6.80
N ASN A 461 -3.25 -14.22 -7.94
CA ASN A 461 -2.76 -14.88 -9.14
C ASN A 461 -1.58 -14.12 -9.74
N MET A 462 -0.75 -14.83 -10.50
CA MET A 462 0.47 -14.26 -11.05
C MET A 462 0.73 -14.84 -12.44
N VAL A 463 1.29 -14.01 -13.31
CA VAL A 463 1.86 -14.47 -14.56
C VAL A 463 3.34 -14.15 -14.62
N VAL A 464 4.14 -15.06 -15.18
CA VAL A 464 5.59 -14.90 -15.29
C VAL A 464 6.00 -15.17 -16.72
N SER A 465 6.75 -14.26 -17.33
CA SER A 465 7.32 -14.45 -18.66
C SER A 465 8.82 -14.13 -18.66
N TRP A 466 9.58 -14.93 -19.37
CA TRP A 466 10.97 -14.69 -19.70
C TRP A 466 11.25 -15.46 -21.02
N PRO A 467 11.04 -14.82 -22.18
CA PRO A 467 11.03 -15.52 -23.48
C PRO A 467 12.30 -16.32 -23.78
N GLU A 468 13.48 -15.81 -23.36
CA GLU A 468 14.74 -16.54 -23.55
C GLU A 468 14.80 -17.82 -22.69
N ARG A 469 14.21 -17.86 -21.51
CA ARG A 469 14.32 -18.95 -20.54
C ARG A 469 13.11 -19.88 -20.49
N ILE A 470 11.89 -19.34 -20.52
CA ILE A 470 10.64 -20.10 -20.38
C ILE A 470 10.15 -20.57 -21.74
N LYS A 471 10.11 -21.89 -21.94
CA LYS A 471 9.67 -22.52 -23.21
C LYS A 471 8.28 -23.14 -23.12
N ASP A 472 7.80 -23.46 -21.93
CA ASP A 472 6.50 -24.07 -21.65
C ASP A 472 5.39 -23.00 -21.56
N LYS A 473 5.17 -22.32 -22.70
CA LYS A 473 4.29 -21.15 -22.79
C LYS A 473 2.82 -21.49 -22.59
N GLY A 474 2.12 -20.62 -21.84
CA GLY A 474 0.69 -20.72 -21.56
C GLY A 474 0.33 -21.72 -20.45
N SER A 475 1.30 -22.44 -19.91
CA SER A 475 1.07 -23.49 -18.92
C SER A 475 0.75 -22.95 -17.53
N LEU A 476 0.03 -23.75 -16.74
CA LEU A 476 -0.30 -23.47 -15.35
C LEU A 476 0.77 -24.07 -14.42
N ARG A 477 1.03 -23.40 -13.33
CA ARG A 477 1.82 -23.84 -12.18
C ARG A 477 0.96 -23.81 -10.93
N GLU A 478 0.94 -24.91 -10.18
CA GLU A 478 0.11 -25.10 -9.00
C GLU A 478 0.94 -25.20 -7.71
N GLN A 479 2.24 -24.98 -7.81
CA GLN A 479 3.11 -24.92 -6.64
C GLN A 479 2.69 -23.75 -5.73
N PHE A 480 2.74 -23.97 -4.43
CA PHE A 480 2.58 -22.92 -3.44
C PHE A 480 3.73 -21.92 -3.58
N VAL A 481 3.41 -20.66 -3.78
CA VAL A 481 4.34 -19.54 -3.85
C VAL A 481 3.84 -18.46 -2.88
N HIS A 482 4.73 -17.89 -2.09
CA HIS A 482 4.44 -16.72 -1.28
C HIS A 482 5.21 -15.51 -1.82
N VAL A 483 4.73 -14.30 -1.60
CA VAL A 483 5.38 -13.07 -2.12
C VAL A 483 6.82 -12.89 -1.63
N ILE A 484 7.22 -13.51 -0.51
CA ILE A 484 8.63 -13.52 -0.07
C ILE A 484 9.55 -14.33 -1.00
N ASP A 485 9.00 -15.19 -1.85
CA ASP A 485 9.74 -16.07 -2.76
C ASP A 485 10.22 -15.31 -4.02
N VAL A 486 9.68 -14.12 -4.27
CA VAL A 486 10.00 -13.32 -5.46
C VAL A 486 11.46 -12.84 -5.41
N VAL A 487 11.93 -12.35 -4.27
CA VAL A 487 13.32 -11.86 -4.13
C VAL A 487 14.35 -12.96 -4.42
N PRO A 488 14.33 -14.12 -3.77
CA PRO A 488 15.31 -15.18 -4.08
C PRO A 488 15.18 -15.70 -5.51
N THR A 489 13.97 -15.65 -6.13
CA THR A 489 13.78 -16.01 -7.55
C THR A 489 14.45 -15.01 -8.49
N ILE A 490 14.32 -13.70 -8.23
CA ILE A 490 15.01 -12.67 -9.02
C ILE A 490 16.53 -12.80 -8.85
N LEU A 491 17.03 -13.02 -7.64
CA LEU A 491 18.45 -13.18 -7.39
C LEU A 491 19.01 -14.42 -8.13
N GLU A 492 18.32 -15.54 -8.08
CA GLU A 492 18.69 -16.76 -8.83
C GLU A 492 18.69 -16.51 -10.34
N ALA A 493 17.65 -15.85 -10.87
CA ALA A 493 17.56 -15.49 -12.28
C ALA A 493 18.71 -14.56 -12.73
N ALA A 494 19.12 -13.65 -11.88
CA ALA A 494 20.24 -12.73 -12.13
C ALA A 494 21.62 -13.35 -11.91
N GLY A 495 21.69 -14.57 -11.33
CA GLY A 495 22.95 -15.20 -10.91
C GLY A 495 23.65 -14.47 -9.76
N ILE A 496 22.90 -13.76 -8.93
CA ILE A 496 23.38 -12.97 -7.80
C ILE A 496 23.08 -13.68 -6.49
N GLN A 497 24.08 -13.79 -5.61
CA GLN A 497 23.89 -14.36 -4.29
C GLN A 497 23.31 -13.33 -3.30
N ALA A 498 22.51 -13.82 -2.35
CA ALA A 498 22.07 -13.00 -1.22
C ALA A 498 23.30 -12.54 -0.41
N PRO A 499 23.42 -11.23 -0.10
CA PRO A 499 24.59 -10.71 0.60
C PRO A 499 24.63 -11.17 2.06
N GLU A 500 25.83 -11.42 2.59
CA GLU A 500 26.05 -11.68 4.01
C GLU A 500 26.20 -10.37 4.80
N VAL A 501 26.75 -9.33 4.17
CA VAL A 501 27.00 -8.01 4.76
C VAL A 501 26.62 -6.91 3.79
N VAL A 502 25.88 -5.90 4.25
CA VAL A 502 25.58 -4.68 3.49
C VAL A 502 25.91 -3.47 4.36
N ASP A 503 26.68 -2.52 3.82
CA ASP A 503 27.17 -1.33 4.54
C ASP A 503 27.86 -1.67 5.89
N GLY A 504 28.55 -2.81 5.97
CA GLY A 504 29.18 -3.30 7.19
C GLY A 504 28.22 -3.97 8.20
N ILE A 505 26.95 -4.07 7.88
CA ILE A 505 25.93 -4.68 8.73
C ILE A 505 25.65 -6.11 8.25
N LYS A 506 25.80 -7.08 9.16
CA LYS A 506 25.45 -8.47 8.89
C LYS A 506 23.95 -8.59 8.57
N GLN A 507 23.63 -9.26 7.47
CA GLN A 507 22.26 -9.41 7.00
C GLN A 507 21.55 -10.59 7.67
N ALA A 508 20.26 -10.37 8.01
CA ALA A 508 19.36 -11.46 8.34
C ALA A 508 19.10 -12.31 7.07
N PRO A 509 18.91 -13.63 7.18
CA PRO A 509 18.66 -14.47 6.03
C PRO A 509 17.40 -14.02 5.26
N ILE A 510 17.40 -14.22 3.94
CA ILE A 510 16.17 -14.19 3.14
C ILE A 510 15.34 -15.41 3.56
N GLU A 511 14.04 -15.24 3.77
CA GLU A 511 13.15 -16.26 4.34
C GLU A 511 12.34 -16.98 3.26
N GLY A 512 12.25 -16.37 2.06
CA GLY A 512 11.59 -16.96 0.90
C GLY A 512 12.42 -18.06 0.24
N THR A 513 11.75 -18.86 -0.60
CA THR A 513 12.33 -19.96 -1.40
C THR A 513 12.14 -19.68 -2.87
N SER A 514 13.19 -19.70 -3.68
CA SER A 514 13.09 -19.49 -5.12
C SER A 514 12.16 -20.52 -5.78
N PHE A 515 11.30 -20.02 -6.67
CA PHE A 515 10.45 -20.83 -7.53
C PHE A 515 10.95 -20.89 -8.99
N ALA A 516 12.18 -20.41 -9.27
CA ALA A 516 12.74 -20.43 -10.61
C ALA A 516 12.82 -21.84 -11.23
N TYR A 517 12.90 -22.90 -10.40
CA TYR A 517 12.87 -24.29 -10.89
C TYR A 517 11.57 -24.62 -11.66
N THR A 518 10.46 -23.94 -11.37
CA THR A 518 9.16 -24.13 -12.04
C THR A 518 9.13 -23.56 -13.46
N PHE A 519 10.16 -22.79 -13.87
CA PHE A 519 10.28 -22.28 -15.24
C PHE A 519 10.55 -23.39 -16.26
N ASP A 520 11.06 -24.53 -15.81
CA ASP A 520 11.28 -25.72 -16.63
C ASP A 520 10.02 -26.56 -16.73
N ALA A 521 9.71 -27.03 -17.95
CA ALA A 521 8.56 -27.89 -18.22
C ALA A 521 8.59 -29.21 -17.42
N ASP A 522 9.78 -29.78 -17.23
CA ASP A 522 9.97 -31.03 -16.47
C ASP A 522 9.56 -30.88 -15.00
N ASN A 523 9.55 -29.64 -14.47
CA ASN A 523 9.17 -29.32 -13.11
C ASN A 523 7.73 -28.80 -12.99
N ALA A 524 6.90 -28.89 -14.04
CA ALA A 524 5.53 -28.38 -14.03
C ALA A 524 4.69 -28.94 -12.86
N HIS A 525 4.95 -30.18 -12.46
CA HIS A 525 4.26 -30.88 -11.36
C HIS A 525 5.20 -31.24 -10.19
N ALA A 526 6.39 -30.62 -10.13
CA ALA A 526 7.30 -30.81 -9.00
C ALA A 526 6.64 -30.34 -7.69
N PRO A 527 6.99 -30.95 -6.55
CA PRO A 527 6.53 -30.46 -5.25
C PRO A 527 6.88 -28.99 -5.03
N SER A 528 6.05 -28.29 -4.25
CA SER A 528 6.34 -26.92 -3.84
C SER A 528 7.64 -26.85 -3.03
N GLY A 529 8.54 -25.94 -3.40
CA GLY A 529 9.76 -25.67 -2.64
C GLY A 529 9.45 -25.01 -1.29
N HIS A 530 8.40 -24.18 -1.26
CA HIS A 530 7.91 -23.52 -0.06
C HIS A 530 6.86 -24.41 0.63
N ARG A 531 7.18 -24.95 1.80
CA ARG A 531 6.38 -25.99 2.46
C ARG A 531 5.59 -25.52 3.65
N THR A 532 6.01 -24.45 4.33
CA THR A 532 5.37 -23.94 5.55
C THR A 532 5.34 -22.41 5.53
N GLN A 533 4.13 -21.84 5.69
CA GLN A 533 3.93 -20.40 5.77
C GLN A 533 2.85 -20.07 6.79
N TYR A 534 3.16 -19.16 7.71
CA TYR A 534 2.14 -18.54 8.57
C TYR A 534 1.52 -17.32 7.89
N PHE A 535 0.32 -16.99 8.30
CA PHE A 535 -0.39 -15.77 7.95
C PHE A 535 -0.95 -15.14 9.22
N GLU A 536 -0.89 -13.84 9.33
CA GLU A 536 -1.53 -13.09 10.42
C GLU A 536 -1.87 -11.68 9.97
N MET A 537 -3.07 -11.21 10.33
CA MET A 537 -3.49 -9.83 10.20
C MET A 537 -4.61 -9.51 11.18
N MET A 538 -4.41 -8.49 12.00
CA MET A 538 -5.44 -8.00 12.93
C MET A 538 -6.05 -9.11 13.80
N GLY A 539 -5.20 -10.01 14.32
CA GLY A 539 -5.58 -11.11 15.19
C GLY A 539 -6.21 -12.31 14.48
N GLN A 540 -6.42 -12.26 13.17
CA GLN A 540 -6.78 -13.43 12.36
C GLN A 540 -5.48 -14.11 11.90
N TRP A 541 -5.37 -15.41 12.11
CA TRP A 541 -4.17 -16.12 11.76
C TRP A 541 -4.45 -17.46 11.08
N ALA A 542 -3.46 -17.91 10.31
CA ALA A 542 -3.50 -19.20 9.64
C ALA A 542 -2.07 -19.78 9.50
N LEU A 543 -2.01 -21.08 9.21
CA LEU A 543 -0.79 -21.80 8.85
C LEU A 543 -1.06 -22.72 7.66
N TYR A 544 -0.24 -22.57 6.62
CA TYR A 544 -0.08 -23.55 5.55
C TYR A 544 1.06 -24.51 5.91
N ASN A 545 0.84 -25.81 5.69
CA ASN A 545 1.89 -26.82 5.77
C ASN A 545 1.59 -27.98 4.83
N ASP A 546 2.41 -28.12 3.78
CA ASP A 546 2.35 -29.24 2.82
C ASP A 546 0.92 -29.63 2.37
N GLY A 547 0.13 -28.64 1.93
CA GLY A 547 -1.22 -28.84 1.43
C GLY A 547 -2.31 -28.87 2.51
N TRP A 548 -1.96 -28.73 3.77
CA TRP A 548 -2.92 -28.47 4.86
C TRP A 548 -2.97 -26.99 5.21
N PHE A 549 -4.15 -26.49 5.54
CA PHE A 549 -4.34 -25.10 5.93
C PHE A 549 -5.21 -25.04 7.20
N LEU A 550 -4.59 -24.62 8.30
CA LEU A 550 -5.29 -24.32 9.56
C LEU A 550 -5.52 -22.81 9.63
N SER A 551 -6.75 -22.41 9.95
CA SER A 551 -7.09 -20.99 10.03
C SER A 551 -8.10 -20.66 11.13
N THR A 552 -8.13 -19.41 11.59
CA THR A 552 -9.17 -18.91 12.47
C THR A 552 -10.41 -18.58 11.66
N LYS A 553 -11.59 -18.85 12.23
CA LYS A 553 -12.85 -18.40 11.64
C LYS A 553 -12.94 -16.88 11.69
N VAL A 554 -13.28 -16.24 10.56
CA VAL A 554 -13.50 -14.79 10.51
C VAL A 554 -14.70 -14.43 11.39
N ASN A 555 -14.55 -13.43 12.21
CA ASN A 555 -15.56 -12.95 13.16
C ASN A 555 -15.94 -11.47 12.99
N ARG A 556 -15.32 -10.77 12.03
CA ARG A 556 -15.52 -9.33 11.79
C ARG A 556 -15.35 -9.02 10.29
N ALA A 557 -16.30 -8.29 9.73
CA ALA A 557 -16.14 -7.73 8.38
C ALA A 557 -15.25 -6.47 8.41
N PRO A 558 -14.57 -6.10 7.29
CA PRO A 558 -13.72 -4.91 7.20
C PRO A 558 -14.42 -3.63 7.65
N TRP A 559 -15.67 -3.42 7.28
CA TRP A 559 -16.45 -2.23 7.65
C TRP A 559 -16.93 -2.20 9.11
N GLN A 560 -16.63 -3.23 9.89
CA GLN A 560 -16.92 -3.29 11.35
C GLN A 560 -15.69 -2.92 12.18
N ALA A 561 -14.84 -2.01 11.67
CA ALA A 561 -13.56 -1.61 12.29
C ALA A 561 -13.69 -1.07 13.72
N PHE A 562 -14.85 -0.49 14.07
CA PHE A 562 -15.14 0.09 15.39
C PHE A 562 -15.80 -0.92 16.36
N GLY A 563 -15.98 -2.17 15.94
CA GLY A 563 -16.50 -3.24 16.80
C GLY A 563 -15.53 -3.66 17.90
N PRO A 564 -16.00 -4.44 18.89
CA PRO A 564 -15.14 -4.96 19.96
C PRO A 564 -14.07 -5.90 19.40
N ALA A 565 -12.83 -5.69 19.84
CA ALA A 565 -11.71 -6.53 19.45
C ALA A 565 -11.67 -7.81 20.31
N ASN A 566 -11.29 -8.96 19.71
CA ASN A 566 -11.05 -10.18 20.48
C ASN A 566 -9.84 -9.99 21.41
N PRO A 567 -10.01 -10.12 22.73
CA PRO A 567 -8.91 -9.87 23.69
C PRO A 567 -7.88 -11.02 23.75
N ASP A 568 -8.19 -12.19 23.21
CA ASP A 568 -7.30 -13.35 23.15
C ASP A 568 -7.37 -14.03 21.78
N PRO A 569 -6.76 -13.41 20.75
CA PRO A 569 -6.82 -13.92 19.38
C PRO A 569 -6.15 -15.28 19.18
N LEU A 570 -5.32 -15.73 20.09
CA LEU A 570 -4.66 -17.03 20.01
C LEU A 570 -5.55 -18.19 20.50
N ASN A 571 -6.29 -17.98 21.59
CA ASN A 571 -6.98 -19.09 22.28
C ASN A 571 -8.50 -19.00 22.22
N LYS A 572 -9.07 -17.78 22.09
CA LYS A 572 -10.52 -17.55 22.02
C LYS A 572 -10.99 -17.41 20.58
N GLN A 573 -10.60 -18.36 19.71
CA GLN A 573 -10.98 -18.41 18.29
C GLN A 573 -11.47 -19.82 17.93
N ILE A 574 -12.41 -19.90 17.01
CA ILE A 574 -12.81 -21.17 16.37
C ILE A 574 -11.76 -21.46 15.30
N LEU A 575 -11.16 -22.64 15.34
CA LEU A 575 -10.21 -23.12 14.34
C LEU A 575 -10.90 -23.96 13.29
N GLN A 576 -10.52 -23.79 12.04
CA GLN A 576 -10.98 -24.51 10.86
C GLN A 576 -9.79 -25.13 10.14
N LEU A 577 -9.95 -26.34 9.62
CA LEU A 577 -8.87 -27.08 8.94
C LEU A 577 -9.30 -27.49 7.54
N TYR A 578 -8.43 -27.31 6.56
CA TYR A 578 -8.68 -27.61 5.14
C TYR A 578 -7.57 -28.48 4.55
N ASP A 579 -7.96 -29.51 3.76
CA ASP A 579 -7.05 -30.32 2.94
C ASP A 579 -7.02 -29.76 1.51
N LEU A 580 -6.07 -28.87 1.24
CA LEU A 580 -5.97 -28.17 -0.06
C LEU A 580 -5.63 -29.08 -1.25
N ASN A 581 -5.25 -30.33 -1.00
CA ASN A 581 -5.08 -31.31 -2.08
C ASN A 581 -6.43 -31.79 -2.61
N LYS A 582 -7.52 -31.59 -1.86
CA LYS A 582 -8.89 -31.99 -2.23
C LYS A 582 -9.86 -30.81 -2.31
N ASP A 583 -9.54 -29.71 -1.63
CA ASP A 583 -10.38 -28.53 -1.52
C ASP A 583 -9.59 -27.27 -1.90
N PHE A 584 -9.56 -26.96 -3.17
CA PHE A 584 -8.86 -25.78 -3.70
C PHE A 584 -9.41 -24.45 -3.14
N THR A 585 -10.72 -24.43 -2.80
CA THR A 585 -11.46 -23.19 -2.51
C THR A 585 -11.61 -22.89 -1.02
N GLN A 586 -11.05 -23.73 -0.13
CA GLN A 586 -11.20 -23.58 1.32
C GLN A 586 -12.70 -23.65 1.73
N SER A 587 -13.45 -24.57 1.14
CA SER A 587 -14.91 -24.67 1.29
C SER A 587 -15.38 -25.72 2.29
N GLU A 588 -14.54 -26.74 2.61
CA GLU A 588 -14.90 -27.89 3.46
C GLU A 588 -14.02 -27.94 4.72
N ASP A 589 -14.55 -27.44 5.83
CA ASP A 589 -13.89 -27.54 7.13
C ASP A 589 -13.88 -28.98 7.65
N VAL A 590 -12.70 -29.55 7.81
CA VAL A 590 -12.48 -30.93 8.29
C VAL A 590 -11.88 -30.97 9.70
N ALA A 591 -11.86 -29.86 10.45
CA ALA A 591 -11.25 -29.78 11.79
C ALA A 591 -11.78 -30.86 12.74
N SER A 592 -13.09 -31.12 12.73
CA SER A 592 -13.72 -32.16 13.58
C SER A 592 -13.27 -33.58 13.23
N LYS A 593 -12.86 -33.82 11.97
CA LYS A 593 -12.36 -35.14 11.51
C LYS A 593 -10.90 -35.36 11.91
N TYR A 594 -10.11 -34.28 12.11
CA TYR A 594 -8.67 -34.35 12.34
C TYR A 594 -8.21 -33.48 13.53
N PRO A 595 -8.75 -33.70 14.76
CA PRO A 595 -8.44 -32.83 15.90
C PRO A 595 -6.96 -32.83 16.31
N GLN A 596 -6.24 -33.95 16.10
CA GLN A 596 -4.81 -34.03 16.36
C GLN A 596 -4.01 -33.15 15.39
N LYS A 597 -4.40 -33.12 14.10
CA LYS A 597 -3.77 -32.25 13.10
C LYS A 597 -4.00 -30.78 13.38
N VAL A 598 -5.18 -30.40 13.87
CA VAL A 598 -5.49 -29.05 14.34
C VAL A 598 -4.51 -28.62 15.44
N GLN A 599 -4.30 -29.49 16.45
CA GLN A 599 -3.40 -29.19 17.55
C GLN A 599 -1.94 -29.09 17.09
N GLU A 600 -1.48 -30.03 16.26
CA GLU A 600 -0.14 -30.04 15.66
C GLU A 600 0.15 -28.75 14.91
N MET A 601 -0.76 -28.35 14.02
CA MET A 601 -0.60 -27.15 13.21
C MET A 601 -0.71 -25.86 14.04
N LYS A 602 -1.51 -25.84 15.12
CA LYS A 602 -1.52 -24.71 16.06
C LYS A 602 -0.16 -24.56 16.77
N GLU A 603 0.45 -25.65 17.18
CA GLU A 603 1.78 -25.64 17.79
C GLU A 603 2.86 -25.16 16.78
N MET A 604 2.74 -25.59 15.52
CA MET A 604 3.61 -25.08 14.45
C MET A 604 3.41 -23.57 14.24
N PHE A 605 2.16 -23.08 14.20
CA PHE A 605 1.89 -21.63 14.11
C PHE A 605 2.55 -20.87 15.26
N ILE A 606 2.44 -21.35 16.49
CA ILE A 606 3.06 -20.71 17.66
C ILE A 606 4.59 -20.67 17.52
N ALA A 607 5.20 -21.73 16.99
CA ALA A 607 6.64 -21.79 16.75
C ALA A 607 7.07 -20.76 15.68
N GLU A 608 6.38 -20.70 14.53
CA GLU A 608 6.61 -19.71 13.48
C GLU A 608 6.37 -18.28 13.98
N ALA A 609 5.30 -18.07 14.77
CA ALA A 609 4.98 -16.76 15.34
C ALA A 609 6.05 -16.23 16.29
N LYS A 610 6.67 -17.11 17.09
CA LYS A 610 7.82 -16.74 17.93
C LYS A 610 9.06 -16.44 17.11
N LYS A 611 9.31 -17.22 16.06
CA LYS A 611 10.49 -17.07 15.20
C LYS A 611 10.47 -15.75 14.44
N TYR A 612 9.31 -15.34 13.94
CA TYR A 612 9.14 -14.20 13.04
C TYR A 612 8.53 -12.94 13.70
N GLN A 613 8.53 -12.85 15.03
CA GLN A 613 8.08 -11.66 15.78
C GLN A 613 6.58 -11.31 15.62
N VAL A 614 5.73 -12.32 15.40
CA VAL A 614 4.29 -12.14 15.23
C VAL A 614 3.59 -11.73 16.52
N PHE A 615 4.14 -12.13 17.67
CA PHE A 615 3.57 -11.73 18.97
C PHE A 615 3.98 -10.30 19.38
N PRO A 616 3.08 -9.55 20.07
CA PRO A 616 1.74 -9.95 20.51
C PRO A 616 0.71 -9.88 19.39
N LEU A 617 -0.24 -10.82 19.34
CA LEU A 617 -1.41 -10.72 18.46
C LEU A 617 -2.33 -9.59 18.94
N ASP A 618 -2.81 -8.78 18.00
CA ASP A 618 -3.70 -7.66 18.30
C ASP A 618 -4.85 -7.60 17.28
N ALA A 619 -6.08 -7.81 17.75
CA ALA A 619 -7.28 -7.76 16.92
C ALA A 619 -7.90 -6.36 16.81
N SER A 620 -7.30 -5.33 17.43
CA SER A 620 -7.81 -3.96 17.36
C SER A 620 -7.54 -3.33 15.99
N VAL A 621 -8.41 -2.42 15.54
CA VAL A 621 -8.25 -1.64 14.30
C VAL A 621 -8.23 -0.15 14.65
N ALA A 622 -9.35 0.40 15.05
CA ALA A 622 -9.50 1.82 15.32
C ALA A 622 -8.54 2.37 16.40
N ALA A 623 -8.24 1.56 17.44
CA ALA A 623 -7.30 1.96 18.48
C ALA A 623 -5.87 2.15 17.94
N ARG A 624 -5.48 1.39 16.91
CA ARG A 624 -4.16 1.53 16.26
C ARG A 624 -4.07 2.79 15.40
N VAL A 625 -5.15 3.22 14.73
CA VAL A 625 -5.15 4.44 13.89
C VAL A 625 -4.70 5.66 14.71
N VAL A 626 -5.11 5.72 15.96
CA VAL A 626 -4.83 6.83 16.87
C VAL A 626 -3.71 6.54 17.88
N ALA A 627 -3.06 5.38 17.81
CA ALA A 627 -1.95 5.02 18.69
C ALA A 627 -0.78 6.02 18.54
N PRO A 628 -0.11 6.39 19.64
CA PRO A 628 1.07 7.26 19.55
C PRO A 628 2.19 6.61 18.74
N ARG A 629 2.78 7.39 17.81
CA ARG A 629 3.93 7.00 16.97
C ARG A 629 5.06 7.99 17.13
N PRO A 630 6.31 7.61 16.77
CA PRO A 630 7.37 8.59 16.58
C PRO A 630 6.88 9.67 15.62
N ASN A 631 7.16 10.94 15.97
CA ASN A 631 6.72 12.07 15.17
C ASN A 631 7.57 13.29 15.53
N ILE A 632 7.91 14.13 14.57
CA ILE A 632 8.66 15.37 14.79
C ILE A 632 7.87 16.40 15.62
N THR A 633 6.54 16.21 15.73
CA THR A 633 5.66 17.06 16.55
C THR A 633 5.36 16.47 17.94
N ALA A 634 5.89 15.28 18.26
CA ALA A 634 5.60 14.60 19.52
C ALA A 634 5.98 15.47 20.75
N GLY A 635 5.03 15.62 21.67
CA GLY A 635 5.21 16.42 22.91
C GLY A 635 5.16 17.94 22.72
N ARG A 636 5.09 18.44 21.48
CA ARG A 636 4.96 19.88 21.22
C ARG A 636 3.51 20.31 21.33
N THR A 637 3.30 21.47 21.97
CA THR A 637 1.99 22.12 22.09
C THR A 637 1.96 23.52 21.46
N GLU A 638 3.11 24.04 21.01
CA GLU A 638 3.24 25.31 20.30
C GLU A 638 4.11 25.13 19.06
N PHE A 639 3.64 25.66 17.95
CA PHE A 639 4.28 25.62 16.64
C PHE A 639 4.35 27.02 16.08
N VAL A 640 5.54 27.45 15.65
CA VAL A 640 5.78 28.79 15.11
C VAL A 640 6.39 28.69 13.74
N TYR A 641 5.76 29.34 12.77
CA TYR A 641 6.21 29.42 11.39
C TYR A 641 6.38 30.90 10.99
N THR A 642 7.49 31.21 10.35
CA THR A 642 7.84 32.60 9.97
C THR A 642 7.92 32.79 8.47
N ARG A 643 7.64 31.75 7.69
CA ARG A 643 7.65 31.76 6.21
C ARG A 643 6.62 30.79 5.67
N PRO A 644 6.16 30.99 4.43
CA PRO A 644 5.40 29.99 3.69
C PRO A 644 6.15 28.68 3.60
N MET A 645 5.41 27.58 3.68
CA MET A 645 5.91 26.21 3.55
C MET A 645 4.77 25.31 3.07
N THR A 646 5.00 24.50 2.05
CA THR A 646 3.99 23.58 1.50
C THR A 646 4.48 22.15 1.54
N GLY A 647 3.56 21.18 1.44
CA GLY A 647 3.87 19.76 1.29
C GLY A 647 4.31 19.07 2.58
N LEU A 648 4.03 19.61 3.77
CA LEU A 648 4.28 18.87 5.00
C LEU A 648 3.23 17.77 5.17
N PRO A 649 3.65 16.48 5.35
CA PRO A 649 2.72 15.40 5.60
C PRO A 649 1.90 15.62 6.86
N GLN A 650 0.65 15.17 6.87
CA GLN A 650 -0.23 15.32 8.05
C GLN A 650 0.36 14.67 9.31
N GLY A 651 1.05 13.53 9.16
CA GLY A 651 1.73 12.86 10.27
C GLY A 651 2.76 13.76 10.98
N ASP A 652 3.35 14.70 10.28
CA ASP A 652 4.38 15.63 10.76
C ASP A 652 3.86 17.04 11.04
N SER A 653 2.55 17.25 10.95
CA SER A 653 1.87 18.53 11.18
C SER A 653 1.24 18.63 12.59
N PRO A 654 0.87 19.84 13.05
CA PRO A 654 0.10 20.00 14.29
C PRO A 654 -1.24 19.26 14.23
N GLN A 655 -1.49 18.36 15.19
CA GLN A 655 -2.74 17.58 15.23
C GLN A 655 -3.83 18.35 15.95
N LEU A 656 -4.86 18.77 15.22
CA LEU A 656 -5.98 19.59 15.73
C LEU A 656 -7.27 18.76 15.99
N LEU A 657 -7.26 17.48 15.69
CA LEU A 657 -8.43 16.62 15.92
C LEU A 657 -8.66 16.35 17.41
N ASN A 658 -9.92 16.46 17.83
CA ASN A 658 -10.39 16.12 19.18
C ASN A 658 -9.69 16.90 20.31
N THR A 659 -9.39 18.17 20.09
CA THR A 659 -8.71 19.02 21.06
C THR A 659 -9.09 20.50 20.89
N SER A 660 -8.86 21.31 21.91
CA SER A 660 -8.92 22.77 21.80
C SER A 660 -7.62 23.30 21.21
N TYR A 661 -7.69 24.38 20.43
CA TYR A 661 -6.51 24.98 19.81
C TYR A 661 -6.75 26.43 19.45
N SER A 662 -5.66 27.22 19.31
CA SER A 662 -5.68 28.55 18.71
C SER A 662 -4.68 28.63 17.55
N ILE A 663 -5.03 29.40 16.52
CA ILE A 663 -4.20 29.71 15.36
C ILE A 663 -4.14 31.23 15.23
N THR A 664 -2.96 31.82 15.35
CA THR A 664 -2.75 33.26 15.26
C THR A 664 -1.83 33.60 14.10
N ALA A 665 -2.31 34.37 13.13
CA ALA A 665 -1.56 34.83 11.96
C ALA A 665 -1.28 36.33 12.06
N GLU A 666 -0.01 36.71 12.02
CA GLU A 666 0.45 38.12 11.93
C GLU A 666 0.71 38.44 10.46
N LEU A 667 -0.14 39.24 9.85
CA LEU A 667 -0.14 39.58 8.43
C LEU A 667 0.20 41.02 8.18
N GLU A 668 0.78 41.30 7.01
CA GLU A 668 0.92 42.66 6.46
C GLU A 668 0.20 42.72 5.11
N VAL A 669 -0.95 43.40 5.10
CA VAL A 669 -1.82 43.56 3.95
C VAL A 669 -1.32 44.71 3.09
N PRO A 670 -1.06 44.52 1.78
CA PRO A 670 -0.62 45.59 0.86
C PRO A 670 -1.77 46.56 0.54
N ASP A 671 -1.42 47.72 -0.03
CA ASP A 671 -2.39 48.79 -0.40
C ASP A 671 -3.51 48.30 -1.34
N GLY A 672 -3.25 47.28 -2.16
CA GLY A 672 -4.25 46.67 -3.05
C GLY A 672 -5.17 45.63 -2.40
N GLY A 673 -5.08 45.44 -1.08
CA GLY A 673 -5.78 44.34 -0.36
C GLY A 673 -5.04 43.02 -0.47
N ALA A 674 -5.58 41.96 0.12
CA ALA A 674 -4.95 40.65 0.12
C ALA A 674 -5.97 39.52 -0.07
N GLU A 675 -5.54 38.41 -0.65
CA GLU A 675 -6.30 37.19 -0.85
C GLU A 675 -5.35 35.97 -0.70
N GLY A 676 -5.88 34.78 -0.46
CA GLY A 676 -5.11 33.56 -0.48
C GLY A 676 -5.08 32.79 0.83
N MET A 677 -4.48 31.60 0.79
CA MET A 677 -4.41 30.65 1.91
C MET A 677 -3.34 31.07 2.93
N ILE A 678 -3.74 31.22 4.17
CA ILE A 678 -2.83 31.40 5.32
C ILE A 678 -2.31 30.03 5.78
N LEU A 679 -3.25 29.08 5.92
CA LEU A 679 -2.98 27.73 6.42
C LEU A 679 -4.07 26.78 5.93
N THR A 680 -3.68 25.60 5.43
CA THR A 680 -4.61 24.49 5.16
C THR A 680 -4.05 23.17 5.64
N SER A 681 -4.92 22.21 5.93
CA SER A 681 -4.58 20.79 6.15
C SER A 681 -5.75 19.92 5.70
N GLY A 682 -5.46 18.90 4.90
CA GLY A 682 -6.48 18.14 4.19
C GLY A 682 -7.01 18.93 2.99
N GLY A 683 -8.08 18.44 2.39
CA GLY A 683 -8.60 19.00 1.15
C GLY A 683 -10.10 18.80 0.94
N ARG A 684 -10.48 18.56 -0.32
CA ARG A 684 -11.88 18.44 -0.76
C ARG A 684 -12.69 17.40 0.02
N PHE A 685 -12.06 16.30 0.44
CA PHE A 685 -12.75 15.16 1.05
C PHE A 685 -12.69 15.13 2.58
N ALA A 686 -11.85 15.91 3.22
CA ALA A 686 -11.87 16.28 4.65
C ALA A 686 -10.68 17.19 4.95
N GLY A 687 -10.90 18.29 5.67
CA GLY A 687 -9.84 19.20 6.01
C GLY A 687 -10.32 20.49 6.68
N TYR A 688 -9.40 21.40 6.90
CA TYR A 688 -9.69 22.75 7.35
C TYR A 688 -8.78 23.76 6.64
N GLY A 689 -9.29 24.97 6.48
CA GLY A 689 -8.54 26.07 5.89
C GLY A 689 -8.74 27.39 6.62
N PHE A 690 -7.67 28.18 6.70
CA PHE A 690 -7.64 29.55 7.22
C PHE A 690 -7.12 30.44 6.11
N TYR A 691 -7.95 31.33 5.57
CA TYR A 691 -7.63 32.06 4.35
C TYR A 691 -8.28 33.44 4.29
N LEU A 692 -7.83 34.28 3.38
CA LEU A 692 -8.46 35.53 2.99
C LEU A 692 -9.25 35.34 1.69
N LEU A 693 -10.58 35.48 1.76
CA LEU A 693 -11.46 35.42 0.61
C LEU A 693 -11.94 36.82 0.23
N LYS A 694 -11.50 37.35 -0.92
CA LYS A 694 -11.80 38.73 -1.31
C LYS A 694 -11.46 39.71 -0.18
N GLY A 695 -10.33 39.50 0.48
CA GLY A 695 -9.82 40.26 1.60
C GLY A 695 -10.44 39.98 2.98
N LYS A 696 -11.52 39.21 3.06
CA LYS A 696 -12.17 38.83 4.32
C LYS A 696 -11.49 37.63 4.95
N PRO A 697 -11.22 37.63 6.27
CA PRO A 697 -10.71 36.48 6.96
C PRO A 697 -11.79 35.36 7.08
N VAL A 698 -11.40 34.15 6.75
CA VAL A 698 -12.26 32.95 6.77
C VAL A 698 -11.52 31.82 7.47
N PHE A 699 -12.20 31.12 8.38
CA PHE A 699 -11.84 29.81 8.83
C PHE A 699 -12.93 28.81 8.44
N LEU A 700 -12.56 27.65 7.92
CA LEU A 700 -13.52 26.64 7.42
C LEU A 700 -13.09 25.25 7.85
N TRP A 701 -14.05 24.46 8.34
CA TRP A 701 -13.97 23.00 8.47
C TRP A 701 -14.80 22.31 7.39
N ASN A 702 -14.17 21.40 6.65
CA ASN A 702 -14.80 20.47 5.73
C ASN A 702 -14.98 19.11 6.41
N LEU A 703 -16.21 18.76 6.73
CA LEU A 703 -16.59 17.48 7.34
C LEU A 703 -16.94 16.46 6.25
N VAL A 704 -15.91 15.79 5.74
CA VAL A 704 -15.95 14.68 4.75
C VAL A 704 -16.82 14.98 3.51
N ASP A 705 -16.74 16.20 3.00
CA ASP A 705 -17.49 16.69 1.83
C ASP A 705 -19.03 16.71 1.98
N LEU A 706 -19.54 16.34 3.14
CA LEU A 706 -20.98 16.35 3.44
C LEU A 706 -21.45 17.64 4.08
N LYS A 707 -20.60 18.31 4.83
CA LYS A 707 -20.92 19.57 5.53
C LYS A 707 -19.69 20.44 5.67
N ARG A 708 -19.83 21.71 5.31
CA ARG A 708 -18.82 22.74 5.56
C ARG A 708 -19.32 23.70 6.62
N ILE A 709 -18.48 24.02 7.60
CA ILE A 709 -18.76 24.96 8.69
C ILE A 709 -17.79 26.10 8.56
N LYS A 710 -18.32 27.32 8.38
CA LYS A 710 -17.56 28.51 8.03
C LYS A 710 -17.69 29.58 9.11
N TRP A 711 -16.60 30.25 9.40
CA TRP A 711 -16.50 31.50 10.16
C TRP A 711 -15.93 32.55 9.20
N GLU A 712 -16.67 33.59 8.92
CA GLU A 712 -16.27 34.64 7.98
C GLU A 712 -16.38 36.01 8.66
N GLY A 713 -15.31 36.81 8.55
CA GLY A 713 -15.34 38.19 8.98
C GLY A 713 -16.22 39.06 8.07
N PRO A 714 -16.91 40.06 8.61
CA PRO A 714 -17.85 40.89 7.83
C PRO A 714 -17.16 41.76 6.78
N ASN A 715 -15.92 42.17 7.02
CA ASN A 715 -15.20 43.16 6.21
C ASN A 715 -13.86 42.62 5.73
N ALA A 716 -13.40 43.07 4.55
CA ALA A 716 -12.03 42.90 4.09
C ALA A 716 -11.06 43.65 5.05
N LEU A 717 -9.87 43.06 5.24
CA LEU A 717 -8.80 43.67 6.02
C LEU A 717 -8.28 44.89 5.26
N PRO A 718 -8.18 46.05 5.90
CA PRO A 718 -7.57 47.24 5.29
C PRO A 718 -6.05 47.02 5.10
N PRO A 719 -5.39 47.88 4.30
CA PRO A 719 -3.91 47.85 4.22
C PRO A 719 -3.25 48.09 5.60
N GLY A 720 -2.17 47.38 5.86
CA GLY A 720 -1.41 47.51 7.10
C GLY A 720 -1.20 46.17 7.82
N ARG A 721 -0.77 46.26 9.09
CA ARG A 721 -0.52 45.09 9.92
C ARG A 721 -1.78 44.68 10.63
N HIS A 722 -2.07 43.38 10.58
CA HIS A 722 -3.23 42.76 11.25
C HIS A 722 -2.83 41.48 11.96
N THR A 723 -3.53 41.19 13.05
CA THR A 723 -3.51 39.90 13.71
C THR A 723 -4.86 39.25 13.47
N VAL A 724 -4.87 38.10 12.78
CA VAL A 724 -6.06 37.30 12.57
C VAL A 724 -5.92 36.01 13.38
N GLU A 725 -6.93 35.73 14.21
CA GLU A 725 -6.88 34.62 15.16
C GLU A 725 -8.14 33.78 15.06
N PHE A 726 -7.97 32.47 15.14
CA PHE A 726 -9.06 31.50 15.29
C PHE A 726 -8.85 30.68 16.56
N ASP A 727 -9.78 30.77 17.50
CA ASP A 727 -9.80 30.00 18.73
C ASP A 727 -10.91 28.96 18.70
N PHE A 728 -10.58 27.69 18.93
CA PHE A 728 -11.53 26.60 18.95
C PHE A 728 -11.56 25.92 20.31
N LYS A 729 -12.74 25.86 20.90
CA LYS A 729 -12.98 25.22 22.18
C LYS A 729 -13.73 23.92 21.99
N TYR A 730 -13.05 22.82 22.26
CA TYR A 730 -13.56 21.47 22.13
C TYR A 730 -14.35 21.05 23.38
N ASP A 731 -15.53 20.44 23.21
CA ASP A 731 -16.45 20.10 24.31
C ASP A 731 -16.25 18.65 24.84
N GLY A 732 -15.15 17.98 24.48
CA GLY A 732 -14.87 16.58 24.83
C GLY A 732 -13.60 16.39 25.66
N ILE A 733 -13.44 15.21 26.21
CA ILE A 733 -12.24 14.81 26.99
C ILE A 733 -11.10 14.31 26.08
N GLY A 734 -11.30 14.36 24.75
CA GLY A 734 -10.25 14.14 23.77
C GLY A 734 -9.83 12.69 23.55
N VAL A 735 -8.77 12.56 22.75
CA VAL A 735 -8.23 11.28 22.28
C VAL A 735 -7.65 10.40 23.40
N GLY A 736 -7.38 10.95 24.57
CA GLY A 736 -6.91 10.21 25.74
C GLY A 736 -7.83 9.07 26.19
N THR A 737 -9.14 9.14 25.86
CA THR A 737 -10.13 8.09 26.15
C THR A 737 -9.86 6.78 25.41
N LEU A 738 -9.15 6.83 24.30
CA LEU A 738 -8.85 5.64 23.47
C LEU A 738 -7.95 4.62 24.17
N ARG A 739 -7.17 5.04 25.18
CA ARG A 739 -6.44 4.10 26.06
C ARG A 739 -7.35 3.09 26.75
N PHE A 740 -8.64 3.39 26.82
CA PHE A 740 -9.65 2.59 27.47
C PHE A 740 -10.65 2.00 26.47
N ASN A 741 -10.30 1.90 25.18
CA ASN A 741 -11.22 1.49 24.11
C ASN A 741 -12.56 2.24 24.15
N ASN A 742 -12.53 3.49 24.57
CA ASN A 742 -13.70 4.33 24.73
C ASN A 742 -13.67 5.51 23.75
N PHE A 743 -14.51 5.45 22.73
CA PHE A 743 -14.64 6.47 21.69
C PHE A 743 -15.55 7.64 22.09
N SER A 744 -16.11 7.67 23.30
CA SER A 744 -17.04 8.71 23.71
C SER A 744 -16.41 10.11 23.84
N GLY A 745 -15.10 10.17 23.92
CA GLY A 745 -14.35 11.42 24.04
C GLY A 745 -13.96 12.09 22.73
N ILE A 746 -14.21 11.45 21.57
CA ILE A 746 -13.85 11.96 20.24
C ILE A 746 -15.08 12.34 19.42
N GLY A 747 -14.89 13.14 18.36
CA GLY A 747 -15.98 13.58 17.49
C GLY A 747 -17.00 14.49 18.18
N ARG A 748 -16.65 15.12 19.33
CA ARG A 748 -17.55 15.97 20.12
C ARG A 748 -17.72 17.34 19.46
N PRO A 749 -18.77 18.08 19.84
CA PRO A 749 -18.96 19.47 19.44
C PRO A 749 -17.79 20.37 19.86
N GLY A 750 -17.81 21.59 19.34
CA GLY A 750 -16.92 22.65 19.77
C GLY A 750 -17.41 24.01 19.28
N THR A 751 -16.86 25.07 19.84
CA THR A 751 -17.18 26.44 19.47
C THR A 751 -15.94 27.13 18.93
N GLY A 752 -16.02 27.66 17.70
CA GLY A 752 -14.96 28.46 17.09
C GLY A 752 -15.25 29.96 17.18
N THR A 753 -14.23 30.75 17.40
CA THR A 753 -14.27 32.22 17.46
C THR A 753 -13.18 32.80 16.58
N LEU A 754 -13.58 33.56 15.56
CA LEU A 754 -12.69 34.29 14.66
C LEU A 754 -12.52 35.72 15.17
N MET A 755 -11.30 36.17 15.26
CA MET A 755 -10.94 37.50 15.76
C MET A 755 -10.02 38.23 14.79
N VAL A 756 -10.15 39.53 14.72
CA VAL A 756 -9.25 40.44 13.99
C VAL A 756 -8.83 41.55 14.93
N ASP A 757 -7.52 41.71 15.13
CA ASP A 757 -6.91 42.71 16.02
C ASP A 757 -7.52 42.68 17.42
N GLY A 758 -7.76 41.49 17.94
CA GLY A 758 -8.36 41.23 19.24
C GLY A 758 -9.88 41.39 19.32
N ASN A 759 -10.56 41.78 18.23
CA ASN A 759 -12.01 41.94 18.19
C ASN A 759 -12.66 40.70 17.61
N VAL A 760 -13.66 40.15 18.27
CA VAL A 760 -14.46 39.04 17.78
C VAL A 760 -15.26 39.48 16.54
N VAL A 761 -15.08 38.82 15.41
CA VAL A 761 -15.76 39.12 14.16
C VAL A 761 -16.77 38.04 13.76
N ALA A 762 -16.55 36.78 14.19
CA ALA A 762 -17.51 35.69 14.00
C ALA A 762 -17.40 34.65 15.11
N THR A 763 -18.54 34.10 15.52
CA THR A 763 -18.60 32.93 16.43
C THR A 763 -19.61 31.93 15.87
N ASN A 764 -19.22 30.65 15.78
CA ASN A 764 -20.10 29.60 15.30
C ASN A 764 -19.83 28.31 16.07
N LYS A 765 -20.86 27.46 16.17
CA LYS A 765 -20.78 26.14 16.80
C LYS A 765 -20.66 25.07 15.75
N MET A 766 -19.80 24.14 16.00
CA MET A 766 -19.61 22.92 15.26
C MET A 766 -20.23 21.76 16.07
N ASP A 767 -21.32 21.19 15.59
CA ASP A 767 -22.10 20.17 16.34
C ASP A 767 -21.35 18.85 16.51
N ARG A 768 -20.37 18.59 15.66
CA ARG A 768 -19.45 17.43 15.71
C ARG A 768 -18.15 17.77 15.01
N THR A 769 -17.07 17.17 15.46
CA THR A 769 -15.76 17.24 14.80
C THR A 769 -15.47 15.93 14.07
N LEU A 770 -14.42 15.90 13.24
CA LEU A 770 -13.90 14.66 12.67
C LEU A 770 -13.19 13.86 13.76
N PRO A 771 -13.56 12.58 13.98
CA PRO A 771 -13.02 11.82 15.09
C PRO A 771 -11.64 11.21 14.83
N MET A 772 -11.31 10.80 13.60
CA MET A 772 -10.17 9.93 13.34
C MET A 772 -9.10 10.54 12.44
N ILE A 773 -9.44 10.98 11.25
CA ILE A 773 -8.48 11.38 10.20
C ILE A 773 -9.01 12.54 9.35
N LEU A 774 -8.08 13.29 8.76
CA LEU A 774 -8.32 14.15 7.60
C LEU A 774 -8.09 13.34 6.31
N GLN A 775 -8.22 13.96 5.15
CA GLN A 775 -7.82 13.36 3.88
C GLN A 775 -6.28 13.16 3.89
N TRP A 776 -5.84 11.93 3.84
CA TRP A 776 -4.43 11.56 4.14
C TRP A 776 -3.45 11.78 3.00
N ASP A 777 -3.90 11.81 1.75
CA ASP A 777 -3.08 12.11 0.56
C ASP A 777 -2.97 13.62 0.27
N GLU A 778 -3.38 14.44 1.22
CA GLU A 778 -3.23 15.89 1.23
C GLU A 778 -2.06 16.34 2.12
N SER A 779 -1.65 17.59 1.94
CA SER A 779 -0.60 18.22 2.73
C SER A 779 -1.12 19.21 3.78
N PHE A 780 -0.24 19.55 4.70
CA PHE A 780 -0.34 20.74 5.54
C PHE A 780 0.47 21.85 4.89
N ASP A 781 -0.19 22.92 4.52
CA ASP A 781 0.37 24.01 3.74
C ASP A 781 0.22 25.36 4.45
N ILE A 782 1.25 26.20 4.35
CA ILE A 782 1.27 27.57 4.90
C ILE A 782 1.58 28.55 3.78
N GLY A 783 0.74 29.55 3.58
CA GLY A 783 0.93 30.60 2.58
C GLY A 783 0.52 30.22 1.16
N SER A 784 0.02 29.04 0.94
CA SER A 784 -0.65 28.58 -0.28
C SER A 784 -1.47 27.31 0.02
N ASP A 785 -2.41 26.96 -0.81
CA ASP A 785 -2.99 25.63 -0.92
C ASP A 785 -2.52 24.99 -2.24
N THR A 786 -2.12 23.72 -2.24
CA THR A 786 -1.37 23.15 -3.38
C THR A 786 -2.04 21.98 -4.08
N LEU A 787 -2.89 21.18 -3.43
CA LEU A 787 -3.51 19.96 -3.97
C LEU A 787 -5.00 20.15 -4.27
N THR A 788 -5.90 19.79 -3.34
CA THR A 788 -7.35 20.02 -3.52
C THR A 788 -7.87 21.04 -2.52
N GLY A 789 -8.80 21.90 -2.94
CA GLY A 789 -9.35 22.93 -2.07
C GLY A 789 -10.25 22.36 -0.99
N VAL A 790 -10.18 22.90 0.23
CA VAL A 790 -11.14 22.52 1.31
C VAL A 790 -12.57 23.00 1.02
N ASN A 791 -12.71 23.97 0.10
CA ASN A 791 -13.98 24.43 -0.42
C ASN A 791 -13.87 24.98 -1.85
N ASP A 792 -14.28 24.17 -2.83
CA ASP A 792 -14.20 24.51 -4.24
C ASP A 792 -15.13 25.67 -4.65
N ASP A 793 -16.14 26.03 -3.82
CA ASP A 793 -16.99 27.19 -4.04
C ASP A 793 -16.28 28.53 -3.75
N ASP A 794 -15.25 28.51 -2.91
CA ASP A 794 -14.51 29.70 -2.50
C ASP A 794 -13.28 29.96 -3.38
N TYR A 795 -12.52 28.91 -3.75
CA TYR A 795 -11.26 29.04 -4.49
C TYR A 795 -10.86 27.72 -5.18
N SER A 796 -9.85 27.80 -6.06
CA SER A 796 -9.20 26.64 -6.66
C SER A 796 -7.67 26.70 -6.41
N PRO A 797 -7.02 25.60 -6.01
CA PRO A 797 -5.56 25.54 -5.92
C PRO A 797 -4.86 25.67 -7.28
N PRO A 798 -3.61 26.22 -7.33
CA PRO A 798 -2.91 26.79 -6.18
C PRO A 798 -3.52 28.13 -5.73
N PHE A 799 -3.64 28.35 -4.41
CA PHE A 799 -4.24 29.55 -3.84
C PHE A 799 -3.24 30.30 -2.95
N PRO A 800 -2.24 30.98 -3.56
CA PRO A 800 -1.16 31.65 -2.83
C PRO A 800 -1.65 32.87 -2.06
N LEU A 801 -1.14 33.05 -0.84
CA LEU A 801 -1.39 34.24 -0.03
C LEU A 801 -0.66 35.46 -0.60
N THR A 802 -1.40 36.53 -0.88
CA THR A 802 -0.85 37.78 -1.39
C THR A 802 -0.48 38.77 -0.28
N ALA A 803 -0.90 38.53 0.97
CA ALA A 803 -0.38 39.23 2.14
C ALA A 803 0.99 38.67 2.53
N LYS A 804 1.81 39.52 3.17
CA LYS A 804 3.04 39.01 3.77
C LYS A 804 2.73 38.36 5.11
N LEU A 805 3.05 37.08 5.24
CA LEU A 805 2.99 36.36 6.50
C LEU A 805 4.24 36.65 7.33
N ASN A 806 4.10 37.39 8.41
CA ASN A 806 5.20 37.69 9.34
C ASN A 806 5.41 36.54 10.33
N LYS A 807 4.31 35.98 10.85
CA LYS A 807 4.35 34.86 11.79
C LYS A 807 3.01 34.16 11.84
N LEU A 808 3.05 32.84 11.96
CA LEU A 808 1.92 31.96 12.25
C LEU A 808 2.23 31.16 13.51
N THR A 809 1.36 31.23 14.51
CA THR A 809 1.50 30.49 15.76
C THR A 809 0.29 29.58 15.93
N ILE A 810 0.54 28.31 16.17
CA ILE A 810 -0.50 27.32 16.47
C ILE A 810 -0.24 26.79 17.88
N LYS A 811 -1.25 26.90 18.76
CA LYS A 811 -1.21 26.31 20.11
C LYS A 811 -2.28 25.22 20.19
N VAL A 812 -1.87 24.06 20.67
CA VAL A 812 -2.74 22.89 20.82
C VAL A 812 -2.85 22.58 22.31
N ASP A 813 -4.05 22.65 22.84
CA ASP A 813 -4.32 22.18 24.19
C ASP A 813 -4.46 20.65 24.13
N ARG A 814 -3.64 19.95 24.91
CA ARG A 814 -3.74 18.51 25.10
C ARG A 814 -4.18 18.21 26.51
N PRO A 815 -5.50 18.26 26.78
CA PRO A 815 -6.00 18.03 28.12
C PRO A 815 -5.59 16.64 28.59
N GLN A 816 -4.89 16.55 29.68
CA GLN A 816 -4.65 15.30 30.38
C GLN A 816 -5.95 14.88 31.05
N LEU A 817 -6.31 13.60 30.95
CA LEU A 817 -7.45 13.06 31.69
C LEU A 817 -7.24 13.30 33.18
N SER A 818 -8.25 13.86 33.84
CA SER A 818 -8.24 14.04 35.29
C SER A 818 -8.21 12.66 35.99
N PRO A 819 -7.73 12.56 37.23
CA PRO A 819 -7.83 11.33 38.02
C PRO A 819 -9.26 10.78 38.11
N GLU A 820 -10.25 11.66 38.09
CA GLU A 820 -11.68 11.30 38.11
C GLU A 820 -12.10 10.67 36.77
N ASP A 821 -11.69 11.26 35.63
CA ASP A 821 -11.97 10.70 34.30
C ASP A 821 -11.30 9.33 34.11
N ILE A 822 -10.05 9.20 34.56
CA ILE A 822 -9.33 7.92 34.56
C ILE A 822 -10.10 6.87 35.36
N THR A 823 -10.58 7.22 36.54
CA THR A 823 -11.35 6.32 37.38
C THR A 823 -12.66 5.90 36.74
N LYS A 824 -13.39 6.82 36.13
CA LYS A 824 -14.64 6.54 35.39
C LYS A 824 -14.40 5.62 34.19
N LEU A 825 -13.37 5.88 33.41
CA LEU A 825 -13.02 5.07 32.24
C LEU A 825 -12.57 3.66 32.63
N GLN A 826 -11.80 3.52 33.71
CA GLN A 826 -11.41 2.22 34.27
C GLN A 826 -12.62 1.42 34.81
N ALA A 827 -13.58 2.11 35.43
CA ALA A 827 -14.82 1.48 35.89
C ALA A 827 -15.66 0.97 34.71
N ALA A 828 -15.82 1.78 33.65
CA ALA A 828 -16.54 1.38 32.43
C ALA A 828 -15.86 0.18 31.71
N MET A 829 -14.53 0.11 31.69
CA MET A 829 -13.81 -1.06 31.17
C MET A 829 -14.11 -2.34 31.96
N ARG A 830 -14.12 -2.25 33.29
CA ARG A 830 -14.41 -3.41 34.16
C ARG A 830 -15.84 -3.90 33.99
N GLU A 831 -16.80 -2.96 33.90
CA GLU A 831 -18.22 -3.28 33.66
C GLU A 831 -18.41 -3.99 32.32
N LYS A 832 -17.78 -3.50 31.27
CA LYS A 832 -17.80 -4.13 29.94
C LYS A 832 -17.16 -5.53 29.94
N ALA A 833 -16.02 -5.69 30.63
CA ALA A 833 -15.35 -7.00 30.75
C ALA A 833 -16.13 -8.03 31.60
N GLN A 834 -17.11 -7.60 32.40
CA GLN A 834 -17.98 -8.47 33.18
C GLN A 834 -19.27 -8.79 32.44
N SER A 835 -19.65 -8.01 31.40
CA SER A 835 -20.84 -8.26 30.56
C SER A 835 -20.58 -9.13 29.32
N ASP A 836 -19.33 -9.37 29.01
CA ASP A 836 -18.85 -10.31 27.99
C ASP A 836 -18.48 -11.66 28.65
#